data_3bfd6e8cb8c6183f1d1739697a4a7b78
#
_entry.id   3bfd6e8cb8c6183f1d1739697a4a7b78
#
_cell.length_a   1.000
_cell.length_b   1.000
_cell.length_c   1.000
_cell.angle_alpha   90.00
_cell.angle_beta   90.00
_cell.angle_gamma   90.00
#
_symmetry.space_group_name_H-M   'P 1'
#
loop_
_entity.id
_entity.type
_entity.pdbx_description
1 polymer ?
#
loop_
_entity_poly.entity_id
_entity_poly.type
_entity_poly.pdbx_seq_one_letter_code
_entity_poly.pdbx_strand_id
1 'polypeptide(L)'
;MSVPTNRGRTFIMENSNNSFLSRFAINLNERASGGKLDPVIGRDEEIRRVLQILSRRTKNNPILVGEPGVGKTAISEGIAQKIVAGAVPENLKSKTVYSLDMGALIAGAKYQGEFEERLKGVVKEVVDSAGEIILFIDEIHTLVGAGRTSGAMDASNILKPALARGELRTIGSTTLDEYQKYFETDKALERRFQMVMVDEPTPAESISILRGLKERYENHHRVRIEDDALIAAVNLSHRYITNRFLPDKAIDLIDEAASRLRLEMNSVPEPIDDLNNRIRQIEIEREGIKREGASIKLDKLEAELKDLQAQRKELMDRWNKEKGILSDLQTARQQIEDYKIEAASAERAGDYGKVAEIRYGKIAAAQKRIDELSTAAAAISDPLVTEAVTPEDIAEIVAKWTGIPVKKMLESEKEKLLRMEDELHKRVVGQDDAIRAVSDAVRRSRAGLSNEKRPIGSFLFMGTTGVGKTELAKALAEFLFNDENMMTRIDMSEYQERHTVSRLVGAPPGYVGYDEGGQLTEAVRRKPYSVILLDEIEKAHPDVFNVLLQVLDDGRLTDNKGRTVDFKNTILIMTSNAGSDIIQSYMERLPKDSADPVKQLEVIAEKRRLLEECRGKVVDALKLSVRPEFLNRIDEIIMFEPLTKADIREILHIQMRQLQERLAGSGVTLEFTPAFEDYMTDAGYDPSYGARPVKRVMQRELVNLLAKAVLDGTIRKESTVKVDSAGGRIVLTN
;
A
#
# COMPACT_ATOMS: atom_id res chain seq x y z
N MET A 1 76.56 18.34 -31.08
CA MET A 1 75.26 18.98 -30.79
C MET A 1 74.23 17.82 -30.66
N SER A 2 73.93 17.47 -29.43
CA SER A 2 73.12 16.32 -29.06
C SER A 2 71.68 16.77 -28.87
N VAL A 3 70.75 16.11 -29.57
CA VAL A 3 69.29 16.23 -29.41
C VAL A 3 68.86 15.44 -28.15
N PRO A 4 68.04 15.96 -27.26
CA PRO A 4 67.55 15.20 -26.13
C PRO A 4 66.34 14.32 -26.55
N THR A 5 66.46 13.06 -26.33
CA THR A 5 65.41 12.03 -26.48
C THR A 5 64.33 12.19 -25.42
N ASN A 6 63.10 12.37 -25.89
CA ASN A 6 61.88 12.38 -25.10
C ASN A 6 61.58 10.96 -24.56
N ARG A 7 61.86 10.73 -23.30
CA ARG A 7 61.44 9.51 -22.58
C ARG A 7 60.00 9.62 -22.19
N GLY A 8 59.11 9.03 -22.99
CA GLY A 8 57.72 8.80 -22.62
C GLY A 8 57.65 7.97 -21.33
N ARG A 9 56.91 8.45 -20.36
CA ARG A 9 56.51 7.73 -19.18
C ARG A 9 55.51 6.65 -19.59
N THR A 10 55.98 5.46 -19.82
CA THR A 10 55.17 4.23 -19.82
C THR A 10 54.91 3.91 -18.35
N PHE A 11 53.76 4.34 -17.82
CA PHE A 11 53.28 3.83 -16.53
C PHE A 11 52.79 2.39 -16.76
N ILE A 12 53.43 1.51 -16.06
CA ILE A 12 53.35 0.06 -16.04
C ILE A 12 51.90 -0.32 -15.66
N MET A 13 51.18 -0.94 -16.60
CA MET A 13 50.03 -1.79 -16.33
C MET A 13 50.55 -3.16 -15.81
N GLU A 14 50.93 -3.17 -14.54
CA GLU A 14 51.17 -4.47 -13.85
C GLU A 14 50.50 -4.43 -12.49
N ASN A 15 49.61 -5.42 -12.24
CA ASN A 15 48.86 -5.71 -11.01
C ASN A 15 47.46 -5.08 -10.84
N SER A 16 46.59 -5.18 -11.82
CA SER A 16 45.15 -4.82 -11.62
C SER A 16 44.36 -5.84 -10.77
N ASN A 17 44.89 -7.02 -10.48
CA ASN A 17 44.16 -8.07 -9.74
C ASN A 17 44.40 -8.09 -8.23
N ASN A 18 45.19 -7.18 -7.66
CA ASN A 18 45.53 -7.19 -6.23
C ASN A 18 45.28 -5.85 -5.50
N SER A 19 44.63 -4.88 -6.15
CA SER A 19 44.27 -3.59 -5.57
C SER A 19 43.08 -3.75 -4.60
N PHE A 20 43.14 -3.10 -3.45
CA PHE A 20 42.02 -3.08 -2.49
C PHE A 20 40.77 -2.43 -3.09
N LEU A 21 40.92 -1.38 -3.91
CA LEU A 21 39.82 -0.76 -4.63
C LEU A 21 39.14 -1.73 -5.59
N SER A 22 39.89 -2.52 -6.36
CA SER A 22 39.30 -3.50 -7.28
C SER A 22 38.55 -4.64 -6.58
N ARG A 23 38.88 -4.91 -5.31
CA ARG A 23 38.28 -5.98 -4.51
C ARG A 23 37.06 -5.51 -3.70
N PHE A 24 37.05 -4.27 -3.26
CA PHE A 24 36.11 -3.75 -2.29
C PHE A 24 35.36 -2.49 -2.74
N ALA A 25 35.56 -2.06 -4.00
CA ALA A 25 34.83 -0.95 -4.57
C ALA A 25 34.51 -1.18 -6.03
N ILE A 26 33.43 -0.60 -6.50
CA ILE A 26 32.90 -0.72 -7.87
C ILE A 26 33.22 0.57 -8.61
N ASN A 27 33.90 0.48 -9.78
CA ASN A 27 34.15 1.61 -10.64
C ASN A 27 32.89 2.03 -11.38
N LEU A 28 32.28 3.17 -10.99
CA LEU A 28 31.06 3.66 -11.61
C LEU A 28 31.31 4.25 -13.00
N ASN A 29 32.50 4.82 -13.29
CA ASN A 29 32.82 5.33 -14.62
C ASN A 29 32.93 4.19 -15.66
N GLU A 30 33.49 3.04 -15.29
CA GLU A 30 33.52 1.87 -16.16
C GLU A 30 32.12 1.31 -16.43
N ARG A 31 31.27 1.28 -15.39
CA ARG A 31 29.86 0.90 -15.56
C ARG A 31 29.11 1.87 -16.46
N ALA A 32 29.36 3.18 -16.30
CA ALA A 32 28.75 4.21 -17.14
C ALA A 32 29.19 4.08 -18.60
N SER A 33 30.50 3.91 -18.85
CA SER A 33 31.01 3.73 -20.22
C SER A 33 30.55 2.43 -20.87
N GLY A 34 30.29 1.39 -20.07
CA GLY A 34 29.71 0.12 -20.50
C GLY A 34 28.19 0.15 -20.69
N GLY A 35 27.51 1.27 -20.44
CA GLY A 35 26.05 1.38 -20.54
C GLY A 35 25.27 0.57 -19.49
N LYS A 36 25.93 0.19 -18.38
CA LYS A 36 25.36 -0.67 -17.32
C LYS A 36 24.66 0.10 -16.20
N LEU A 37 24.73 1.43 -16.21
CA LEU A 37 24.05 2.28 -15.23
C LEU A 37 22.71 2.75 -15.77
N ASP A 38 21.74 2.87 -14.90
CA ASP A 38 20.42 3.42 -15.21
C ASP A 38 20.49 4.92 -15.53
N PRO A 39 19.65 5.45 -16.43
CA PRO A 39 19.59 6.87 -16.70
C PRO A 39 19.08 7.61 -15.45
N VAL A 40 19.78 8.66 -15.04
CA VAL A 40 19.38 9.48 -13.90
C VAL A 40 18.54 10.65 -14.39
N ILE A 41 17.32 10.73 -13.92
CA ILE A 41 16.29 11.68 -14.37
C ILE A 41 15.81 12.49 -13.17
N GLY A 42 15.61 13.80 -13.36
CA GLY A 42 15.00 14.68 -12.36
C GLY A 42 15.90 15.04 -11.16
N ARG A 43 17.22 14.79 -11.24
CA ARG A 43 18.20 15.08 -10.16
C ARG A 43 19.31 16.06 -10.58
N ASP A 44 19.02 16.89 -11.55
CA ASP A 44 20.03 17.80 -12.09
C ASP A 44 20.48 18.89 -11.10
N GLU A 45 19.60 19.35 -10.22
CA GLU A 45 19.94 20.37 -9.22
C GLU A 45 20.85 19.78 -8.14
N GLU A 46 20.52 18.62 -7.62
CA GLU A 46 21.33 17.93 -6.62
C GLU A 46 22.70 17.54 -7.18
N ILE A 47 22.75 16.99 -8.39
CA ILE A 47 24.02 16.68 -9.08
C ILE A 47 24.85 17.94 -9.27
N ARG A 48 24.26 19.04 -9.74
CA ARG A 48 24.94 20.32 -9.87
C ARG A 48 25.52 20.82 -8.55
N ARG A 49 24.72 20.69 -7.48
CA ARG A 49 25.14 21.06 -6.12
C ARG A 49 26.31 20.23 -5.63
N VAL A 50 26.26 18.90 -5.83
CA VAL A 50 27.35 17.97 -5.49
C VAL A 50 28.63 18.34 -6.26
N LEU A 51 28.55 18.58 -7.56
CA LEU A 51 29.72 19.00 -8.40
C LEU A 51 30.31 20.33 -7.93
N GLN A 52 29.48 21.30 -7.53
CA GLN A 52 29.94 22.55 -6.93
C GLN A 52 30.70 22.30 -5.62
N ILE A 53 30.21 21.41 -4.75
CA ILE A 53 30.86 21.11 -3.46
C ILE A 53 32.18 20.40 -3.71
N LEU A 54 32.23 19.41 -4.59
CA LEU A 54 33.45 18.67 -4.96
C LEU A 54 34.54 19.57 -5.54
N SER A 55 34.15 20.69 -6.15
CA SER A 55 35.08 21.67 -6.72
C SER A 55 35.62 22.69 -5.70
N ARG A 56 35.16 22.68 -4.44
CA ARG A 56 35.63 23.61 -3.39
C ARG A 56 37.02 23.23 -2.89
N ARG A 57 37.73 24.22 -2.34
CA ARG A 57 39.02 24.00 -1.69
C ARG A 57 38.89 23.38 -0.32
N THR A 58 37.86 23.73 0.42
CA THR A 58 37.55 23.23 1.77
C THR A 58 36.08 22.84 1.85
N LYS A 59 35.70 21.93 2.75
CA LYS A 59 34.35 21.36 2.85
C LYS A 59 33.87 20.81 1.48
N ASN A 60 34.75 20.04 0.86
CA ASN A 60 34.58 19.48 -0.47
C ASN A 60 34.00 18.05 -0.48
N ASN A 61 33.52 17.58 0.64
CA ASN A 61 32.84 16.30 0.76
C ASN A 61 31.32 16.53 0.88
N PRO A 62 30.52 16.27 -0.14
CA PRO A 62 29.07 16.29 -0.03
C PRO A 62 28.58 15.09 0.75
N ILE A 63 27.51 15.28 1.53
CA ILE A 63 26.73 14.22 2.13
C ILE A 63 25.28 14.37 1.68
N LEU A 64 24.77 13.34 1.01
CA LEU A 64 23.39 13.25 0.53
C LEU A 64 22.52 12.81 1.70
N VAL A 65 21.58 13.65 2.11
CA VAL A 65 20.68 13.38 3.23
C VAL A 65 19.25 13.33 2.72
N GLY A 66 18.56 12.24 3.00
CA GLY A 66 17.18 12.05 2.57
C GLY A 66 16.67 10.68 2.98
N GLU A 67 15.39 10.46 2.85
CA GLU A 67 14.73 9.21 3.22
C GLU A 67 15.21 8.01 2.36
N PRO A 68 15.06 6.77 2.84
CA PRO A 68 15.37 5.58 2.04
C PRO A 68 14.52 5.53 0.78
N GLY A 69 15.12 5.15 -0.37
CA GLY A 69 14.38 4.99 -1.63
C GLY A 69 14.16 6.27 -2.45
N VAL A 70 14.60 7.45 -1.99
CA VAL A 70 14.46 8.71 -2.76
C VAL A 70 15.48 8.87 -3.90
N GLY A 71 16.40 7.92 -4.08
CA GLY A 71 17.36 7.92 -5.19
C GLY A 71 18.71 8.57 -4.89
N LYS A 72 19.19 8.54 -3.63
CA LYS A 72 20.53 9.07 -3.25
C LYS A 72 21.67 8.40 -4.02
N THR A 73 21.63 7.10 -4.17
CA THR A 73 22.64 6.31 -4.91
C THR A 73 22.67 6.69 -6.39
N ALA A 74 21.49 6.91 -7.01
CA ALA A 74 21.37 7.32 -8.40
C ALA A 74 22.10 8.65 -8.69
N ILE A 75 22.17 9.59 -7.73
CA ILE A 75 22.92 10.85 -7.89
C ILE A 75 24.41 10.56 -8.11
N SER A 76 25.00 9.60 -7.39
CA SER A 76 26.41 9.23 -7.57
C SER A 76 26.68 8.59 -8.93
N GLU A 77 25.73 7.79 -9.43
CA GLU A 77 25.77 7.20 -10.75
C GLU A 77 25.62 8.25 -11.85
N GLY A 78 24.72 9.24 -11.65
CA GLY A 78 24.57 10.38 -12.55
C GLY A 78 25.81 11.26 -12.65
N ILE A 79 26.55 11.41 -11.55
CA ILE A 79 27.85 12.10 -11.55
C ILE A 79 28.85 11.33 -12.40
N ALA A 80 28.97 10.01 -12.24
CA ALA A 80 29.84 9.19 -13.05
C ALA A 80 29.49 9.25 -14.56
N GLN A 81 28.19 9.22 -14.89
CA GLN A 81 27.71 9.40 -16.28
C GLN A 81 28.09 10.77 -16.84
N LYS A 82 27.91 11.86 -16.08
CA LYS A 82 28.30 13.21 -16.50
C LYS A 82 29.81 13.37 -16.65
N ILE A 83 30.61 12.69 -15.82
CA ILE A 83 32.07 12.67 -15.96
C ILE A 83 32.48 11.97 -17.27
N VAL A 84 31.95 10.81 -17.55
CA VAL A 84 32.22 10.04 -18.77
C VAL A 84 31.78 10.82 -20.03
N ALA A 85 30.63 11.50 -19.95
CA ALA A 85 30.14 12.36 -21.04
C ALA A 85 30.92 13.69 -21.18
N GLY A 86 31.86 14.00 -20.27
CA GLY A 86 32.57 15.27 -20.25
C GLY A 86 31.74 16.49 -19.84
N ALA A 87 30.51 16.29 -19.35
CA ALA A 87 29.57 17.34 -18.98
C ALA A 87 29.75 17.81 -17.52
N VAL A 88 31.02 17.97 -17.11
CA VAL A 88 31.41 18.41 -15.77
C VAL A 88 32.48 19.52 -15.86
N PRO A 89 32.71 20.31 -14.77
CA PRO A 89 33.81 21.26 -14.71
C PRO A 89 35.16 20.62 -15.03
N GLU A 90 36.08 21.40 -15.60
CA GLU A 90 37.40 20.94 -16.09
C GLU A 90 38.18 20.13 -15.03
N ASN A 91 38.12 20.58 -13.77
CA ASN A 91 38.82 19.95 -12.64
C ASN A 91 38.23 18.58 -12.21
N LEU A 92 37.09 18.23 -12.78
CA LEU A 92 36.41 16.95 -12.47
C LEU A 92 36.45 15.97 -13.64
N LYS A 93 36.84 16.39 -14.86
CA LYS A 93 36.83 15.51 -16.06
C LYS A 93 37.75 14.30 -15.96
N SER A 94 38.87 14.42 -15.23
CA SER A 94 39.80 13.29 -15.02
C SER A 94 39.48 12.43 -13.84
N LYS A 95 38.38 12.71 -13.10
CA LYS A 95 38.07 11.98 -11.86
C LYS A 95 37.33 10.69 -12.14
N THR A 96 37.60 9.71 -11.28
CA THR A 96 36.89 8.43 -11.29
C THR A 96 36.09 8.26 -10.00
N VAL A 97 34.84 7.91 -10.10
CA VAL A 97 33.96 7.64 -8.97
C VAL A 97 33.95 6.15 -8.66
N TYR A 98 34.30 5.79 -7.44
CA TYR A 98 34.22 4.41 -6.93
C TYR A 98 33.15 4.33 -5.86
N SER A 99 32.27 3.35 -5.94
CA SER A 99 31.28 3.01 -4.91
C SER A 99 31.87 1.95 -3.97
N LEU A 100 31.98 2.26 -2.69
CA LEU A 100 32.50 1.34 -1.67
C LEU A 100 31.46 0.23 -1.38
N ASP A 101 31.88 -1.02 -1.50
CA ASP A 101 31.04 -2.18 -1.17
C ASP A 101 31.27 -2.59 0.30
N MET A 102 30.35 -2.13 1.15
CA MET A 102 30.36 -2.45 2.58
C MET A 102 30.18 -3.94 2.84
N GLY A 103 29.36 -4.62 2.01
CA GLY A 103 29.15 -6.06 2.11
C GLY A 103 30.45 -6.85 1.87
N ALA A 104 31.20 -6.51 0.82
CA ALA A 104 32.49 -7.12 0.49
C ALA A 104 33.56 -6.85 1.55
N LEU A 105 33.55 -5.66 2.17
CA LEU A 105 34.48 -5.32 3.26
C LEU A 105 34.27 -6.19 4.51
N ILE A 106 33.01 -6.49 4.84
CA ILE A 106 32.63 -7.23 6.05
C ILE A 106 32.65 -8.75 5.79
N ALA A 107 32.31 -9.19 4.59
CA ALA A 107 32.19 -10.61 4.25
C ALA A 107 33.51 -11.35 4.50
N GLY A 108 33.44 -12.44 5.28
CA GLY A 108 34.59 -13.28 5.61
C GLY A 108 35.63 -12.68 6.57
N ALA A 109 35.41 -11.48 7.10
CA ALA A 109 36.26 -10.93 8.18
C ALA A 109 35.93 -11.64 9.49
N LYS A 110 36.77 -12.59 9.89
CA LYS A 110 36.62 -13.35 11.14
C LYS A 110 36.98 -12.54 12.37
N TYR A 111 37.84 -11.53 12.23
CA TYR A 111 38.34 -10.66 13.29
C TYR A 111 38.19 -9.18 12.89
N GLN A 112 37.98 -8.33 13.87
CA GLN A 112 37.84 -6.88 13.72
C GLN A 112 39.03 -6.24 12.96
N GLY A 113 40.24 -6.73 13.18
CA GLY A 113 41.45 -6.22 12.51
C GLY A 113 41.45 -6.41 10.99
N GLU A 114 40.82 -7.45 10.46
CA GLU A 114 40.77 -7.71 9.01
C GLU A 114 39.92 -6.67 8.27
N PHE A 115 38.81 -6.27 8.85
CA PHE A 115 37.97 -5.19 8.30
C PHE A 115 38.71 -3.85 8.31
N GLU A 116 39.39 -3.53 9.46
CA GLU A 116 40.15 -2.30 9.55
C GLU A 116 41.29 -2.26 8.53
N GLU A 117 42.00 -3.39 8.34
CA GLU A 117 43.06 -3.49 7.35
C GLU A 117 42.57 -3.27 5.92
N ARG A 118 41.44 -3.89 5.56
CA ARG A 118 40.80 -3.72 4.25
C ARG A 118 40.38 -2.26 4.02
N LEU A 119 39.69 -1.64 4.98
CA LEU A 119 39.29 -0.23 4.88
C LEU A 119 40.50 0.70 4.82
N LYS A 120 41.55 0.48 5.64
CA LYS A 120 42.84 1.22 5.59
C LYS A 120 43.50 1.09 4.22
N GLY A 121 43.46 -0.11 3.63
CA GLY A 121 43.97 -0.36 2.29
C GLY A 121 43.26 0.46 1.23
N VAL A 122 41.91 0.44 1.22
CA VAL A 122 41.10 1.26 0.29
C VAL A 122 41.39 2.75 0.47
N VAL A 123 41.32 3.25 1.71
CA VAL A 123 41.58 4.69 2.00
C VAL A 123 42.97 5.10 1.55
N LYS A 124 43.98 4.26 1.77
CA LYS A 124 45.35 4.54 1.35
C LYS A 124 45.46 4.65 -0.19
N GLU A 125 44.88 3.73 -0.93
CA GLU A 125 44.88 3.77 -2.40
C GLU A 125 44.16 5.02 -2.93
N VAL A 126 43.04 5.43 -2.31
CA VAL A 126 42.34 6.68 -2.67
C VAL A 126 43.20 7.90 -2.37
N VAL A 127 43.87 7.98 -1.24
CA VAL A 127 44.77 9.07 -0.87
C VAL A 127 45.98 9.11 -1.81
N ASP A 128 46.60 7.99 -2.10
CA ASP A 128 47.75 7.85 -2.98
C ASP A 128 47.44 8.27 -4.45
N SER A 129 46.16 8.26 -4.86
CA SER A 129 45.68 8.76 -6.14
C SER A 129 45.75 10.29 -6.29
N ALA A 130 46.19 11.00 -5.25
CA ALA A 130 46.32 12.47 -5.25
C ALA A 130 44.98 13.19 -5.61
N GLY A 131 43.85 12.65 -5.25
CA GLY A 131 42.52 13.19 -5.45
C GLY A 131 41.94 12.96 -6.86
N GLU A 132 42.45 11.98 -7.61
CA GLU A 132 41.86 11.56 -8.87
C GLU A 132 40.63 10.65 -8.62
N ILE A 133 40.54 10.02 -7.45
CA ILE A 133 39.44 9.15 -7.06
C ILE A 133 38.48 9.93 -6.15
N ILE A 134 37.19 9.75 -6.40
CA ILE A 134 36.09 10.16 -5.55
C ILE A 134 35.42 8.89 -5.01
N LEU A 135 35.39 8.73 -3.70
CA LEU A 135 34.81 7.55 -3.05
C LEU A 135 33.35 7.82 -2.65
N PHE A 136 32.40 7.12 -3.26
CA PHE A 136 31.03 7.11 -2.81
C PHE A 136 30.85 6.06 -1.72
N ILE A 137 30.28 6.45 -0.58
CA ILE A 137 29.98 5.59 0.56
C ILE A 137 28.51 5.68 0.86
N ASP A 138 27.78 4.63 0.50
CA ASP A 138 26.38 4.49 0.86
C ASP A 138 26.25 4.15 2.35
N GLU A 139 25.20 4.65 3.00
CA GLU A 139 24.97 4.50 4.43
C GLU A 139 26.22 4.80 5.27
N ILE A 140 26.89 5.93 4.99
CA ILE A 140 28.16 6.31 5.63
C ILE A 140 28.11 6.34 7.15
N HIS A 141 26.91 6.47 7.74
CA HIS A 141 26.68 6.42 9.18
C HIS A 141 27.08 5.05 9.80
N THR A 142 27.04 3.97 9.00
CA THR A 142 27.47 2.64 9.46
C THR A 142 28.96 2.61 9.81
N LEU A 143 29.78 3.39 9.09
CA LEU A 143 31.21 3.54 9.39
C LEU A 143 31.50 4.50 10.54
N VAL A 144 30.61 5.48 10.76
CA VAL A 144 30.78 6.51 11.79
C VAL A 144 30.18 6.10 13.13
N GLY A 145 29.08 5.34 13.12
CA GLY A 145 28.29 4.98 14.29
C GLY A 145 28.72 3.68 14.98
N ALA A 146 29.52 2.86 14.36
CA ALA A 146 29.88 1.53 14.82
C ALA A 146 30.67 1.48 16.14
N GLY A 147 31.17 2.61 16.66
CA GLY A 147 32.03 2.66 17.87
C GLY A 147 31.30 2.83 19.21
N ARG A 148 29.98 2.94 19.27
CA ARG A 148 29.26 3.26 20.52
C ARG A 148 28.69 2.07 21.30
N THR A 149 28.64 0.89 20.71
CA THR A 149 28.32 -0.37 21.43
C THR A 149 29.58 -1.13 21.74
N SER A 150 29.74 -1.62 22.98
CA SER A 150 30.90 -2.33 23.45
C SER A 150 31.28 -3.51 22.53
N GLY A 151 32.37 -3.35 21.75
CA GLY A 151 32.86 -4.35 20.79
C GLY A 151 32.61 -4.05 19.31
N ALA A 152 32.02 -2.92 18.93
CA ALA A 152 31.79 -2.56 17.55
C ALA A 152 32.90 -1.67 16.95
N MET A 153 33.15 -1.83 15.66
CA MET A 153 34.25 -1.26 14.88
C MET A 153 34.22 0.27 14.83
N ASP A 154 35.23 0.95 15.27
CA ASP A 154 35.38 2.41 15.11
C ASP A 154 36.10 2.75 13.79
N ALA A 155 35.43 2.54 12.68
CA ALA A 155 35.94 2.90 11.35
C ALA A 155 36.10 4.41 11.16
N SER A 156 35.44 5.22 11.99
CA SER A 156 35.53 6.68 11.91
C SER A 156 36.96 7.19 12.21
N ASN A 157 37.69 6.51 13.06
CA ASN A 157 39.07 6.85 13.36
C ASN A 157 40.04 6.63 12.17
N ILE A 158 39.65 5.78 11.22
CA ILE A 158 40.43 5.56 9.98
C ILE A 158 40.18 6.67 8.98
N LEU A 159 38.92 7.10 8.85
CA LEU A 159 38.50 8.12 7.85
C LEU A 159 38.83 9.55 8.31
N LYS A 160 38.65 9.88 9.61
CA LYS A 160 38.83 11.22 10.16
C LYS A 160 40.18 11.87 9.82
N PRO A 161 41.34 11.21 9.94
CA PRO A 161 42.62 11.82 9.59
C PRO A 161 42.73 12.23 8.10
N ALA A 162 42.32 11.36 7.19
CA ALA A 162 42.37 11.63 5.75
C ALA A 162 41.36 12.71 5.34
N LEU A 163 40.16 12.71 5.90
CA LEU A 163 39.16 13.78 5.73
C LEU A 163 39.65 15.11 6.32
N ALA A 164 40.33 15.05 7.49
CA ALA A 164 40.84 16.26 8.15
C ALA A 164 41.92 16.97 7.32
N ARG A 165 42.80 16.23 6.66
CA ARG A 165 43.83 16.77 5.77
C ARG A 165 43.30 17.14 4.39
N GLY A 166 42.06 16.78 4.05
CA GLY A 166 41.49 17.01 2.72
C GLY A 166 42.05 16.11 1.61
N GLU A 167 42.72 15.03 2.00
CA GLU A 167 43.32 14.04 1.10
C GLU A 167 42.30 13.06 0.53
N LEU A 168 41.22 12.82 1.26
CA LEU A 168 40.11 11.95 0.86
C LEU A 168 38.95 12.79 0.31
N ARG A 169 38.53 12.51 -0.93
CA ARG A 169 37.31 13.08 -1.54
C ARG A 169 36.22 12.04 -1.46
N THR A 170 35.13 12.39 -0.78
CA THR A 170 34.07 11.41 -0.49
C THR A 170 32.70 12.03 -0.75
N ILE A 171 31.80 11.24 -1.33
CA ILE A 171 30.36 11.49 -1.36
C ILE A 171 29.75 10.51 -0.36
N GLY A 172 29.12 10.99 0.69
CA GLY A 172 28.38 10.14 1.63
C GLY A 172 26.90 10.15 1.32
N SER A 173 26.19 9.08 1.71
CA SER A 173 24.71 9.07 1.78
C SER A 173 24.26 8.62 3.17
N THR A 174 23.13 9.17 3.65
CA THR A 174 22.54 8.83 4.95
C THR A 174 21.09 9.33 5.02
N THR A 175 20.36 8.95 6.08
CA THR A 175 19.05 9.52 6.40
C THR A 175 19.21 10.78 7.28
N LEU A 176 18.12 11.56 7.44
CA LEU A 176 18.15 12.76 8.27
C LEU A 176 18.41 12.44 9.74
N ASP A 177 17.72 11.43 10.27
CA ASP A 177 17.87 10.99 11.67
C ASP A 177 19.30 10.53 11.97
N GLU A 178 19.89 9.79 11.05
CA GLU A 178 21.27 9.30 11.18
C GLU A 178 22.30 10.41 11.04
N TYR A 179 22.04 11.39 10.14
CA TYR A 179 22.86 12.58 10.01
C TYR A 179 22.89 13.36 11.32
N GLN A 180 21.75 13.63 11.92
CA GLN A 180 21.64 14.31 13.21
C GLN A 180 22.35 13.54 14.32
N LYS A 181 22.12 12.25 14.38
CA LYS A 181 22.68 11.38 15.44
C LYS A 181 24.20 11.21 15.37
N TYR A 182 24.78 11.11 14.18
CA TYR A 182 26.19 10.74 13.99
C TYR A 182 27.09 11.85 13.44
N PHE A 183 26.56 12.78 12.64
CA PHE A 183 27.34 13.83 12.00
C PHE A 183 27.24 15.16 12.74
N GLU A 184 26.06 15.62 13.11
CA GLU A 184 25.88 16.86 13.86
C GLU A 184 26.49 16.80 15.27
N THR A 185 26.50 15.62 15.88
CA THR A 185 27.14 15.39 17.19
C THR A 185 28.67 15.38 17.14
N ASP A 186 29.27 15.13 15.97
CA ASP A 186 30.71 15.11 15.76
C ASP A 186 31.19 16.34 15.01
N LYS A 187 31.64 17.37 15.74
CA LYS A 187 32.12 18.65 15.19
C LYS A 187 33.26 18.52 14.18
N ALA A 188 34.00 17.42 14.18
CA ALA A 188 35.09 17.20 13.22
C ALA A 188 34.54 16.79 11.86
N LEU A 189 33.51 15.94 11.84
CA LEU A 189 32.81 15.53 10.62
C LEU A 189 31.92 16.64 10.09
N GLU A 190 31.14 17.31 10.92
CA GLU A 190 30.26 18.44 10.53
C GLU A 190 31.03 19.54 9.75
N ARG A 191 32.27 19.81 10.16
CA ARG A 191 33.13 20.80 9.47
C ARG A 191 33.70 20.34 8.13
N ARG A 192 33.61 19.05 7.82
CA ARG A 192 34.22 18.44 6.62
C ARG A 192 33.19 18.06 5.57
N PHE A 193 32.00 17.71 5.99
CA PHE A 193 30.90 17.40 5.09
C PHE A 193 29.99 18.62 4.85
N GLN A 194 29.47 18.73 3.63
CA GLN A 194 28.45 19.69 3.27
C GLN A 194 27.19 18.95 2.90
N MET A 195 26.13 19.19 3.66
CA MET A 195 24.82 18.57 3.45
C MET A 195 24.21 19.01 2.11
N VAL A 196 23.62 18.04 1.42
CA VAL A 196 22.76 18.18 0.25
C VAL A 196 21.49 17.39 0.54
N MET A 197 20.38 18.10 0.69
CA MET A 197 19.06 17.44 0.87
C MET A 197 18.64 16.78 -0.43
N VAL A 198 18.08 15.59 -0.31
CA VAL A 198 17.50 14.82 -1.40
C VAL A 198 16.06 14.47 -1.00
N ASP A 199 15.15 15.30 -1.44
CA ASP A 199 13.74 15.15 -1.12
C ASP A 199 13.08 14.06 -1.97
N GLU A 200 11.93 13.56 -1.49
CA GLU A 200 11.07 12.66 -2.26
C GLU A 200 10.61 13.39 -3.54
N PRO A 201 10.77 12.79 -4.72
CA PRO A 201 10.29 13.40 -5.96
C PRO A 201 8.77 13.47 -5.98
N THR A 202 8.25 14.49 -6.63
CA THR A 202 6.81 14.62 -6.87
C THR A 202 6.28 13.43 -7.71
N PRO A 203 4.96 13.14 -7.67
CA PRO A 203 4.39 12.11 -8.54
C PRO A 203 4.69 12.34 -10.03
N ALA A 204 4.67 13.59 -10.51
CA ALA A 204 4.97 13.92 -11.91
C ALA A 204 6.43 13.62 -12.28
N GLU A 205 7.38 13.97 -11.40
CA GLU A 205 8.80 13.64 -11.58
C GLU A 205 9.01 12.12 -11.52
N SER A 206 8.34 11.42 -10.61
CA SER A 206 8.41 9.97 -10.48
C SER A 206 7.91 9.25 -11.73
N ILE A 207 6.82 9.71 -12.35
CA ILE A 207 6.34 9.17 -13.63
C ILE A 207 7.42 9.35 -14.71
N SER A 208 8.08 10.51 -14.75
CA SER A 208 9.17 10.77 -15.71
C SER A 208 10.37 9.84 -15.48
N ILE A 209 10.71 9.56 -14.22
CA ILE A 209 11.76 8.60 -13.84
C ILE A 209 11.39 7.21 -14.31
N LEU A 210 10.17 6.74 -14.03
CA LEU A 210 9.71 5.41 -14.44
C LEU A 210 9.68 5.24 -15.96
N ARG A 211 9.25 6.29 -16.70
CA ARG A 211 9.32 6.30 -18.16
C ARG A 211 10.72 6.12 -18.71
N GLY A 212 11.71 6.74 -18.05
CA GLY A 212 13.11 6.59 -18.43
C GLY A 212 13.71 5.23 -18.08
N LEU A 213 13.15 4.53 -17.09
CA LEU A 213 13.56 3.18 -16.69
C LEU A 213 12.79 2.09 -17.44
N LYS A 214 11.65 2.41 -18.04
CA LYS A 214 10.72 1.48 -18.68
C LYS A 214 11.40 0.49 -19.60
N GLU A 215 12.18 0.95 -20.58
CA GLU A 215 12.84 0.10 -21.59
C GLU A 215 13.76 -0.94 -20.93
N ARG A 216 14.42 -0.60 -19.82
CA ARG A 216 15.30 -1.53 -19.10
C ARG A 216 14.53 -2.64 -18.40
N TYR A 217 13.40 -2.29 -17.74
CA TYR A 217 12.55 -3.28 -17.10
C TYR A 217 11.85 -4.17 -18.12
N GLU A 218 11.36 -3.60 -19.23
CA GLU A 218 10.82 -4.37 -20.36
C GLU A 218 11.81 -5.38 -20.91
N ASN A 219 13.07 -4.96 -21.10
CA ASN A 219 14.14 -5.83 -21.59
C ASN A 219 14.55 -6.91 -20.59
N HIS A 220 14.62 -6.56 -19.29
CA HIS A 220 14.98 -7.50 -18.23
C HIS A 220 13.95 -8.61 -18.06
N HIS A 221 12.69 -8.22 -17.95
CA HIS A 221 11.59 -9.16 -17.75
C HIS A 221 11.03 -9.73 -19.05
N ARG A 222 11.37 -9.14 -20.19
CA ARG A 222 10.86 -9.51 -21.52
C ARG A 222 9.34 -9.41 -21.62
N VAL A 223 8.77 -8.39 -21.01
CA VAL A 223 7.36 -8.04 -21.02
C VAL A 223 7.21 -6.59 -21.45
N ARG A 224 6.04 -6.22 -21.95
CA ARG A 224 5.70 -4.82 -22.21
C ARG A 224 5.11 -4.19 -20.96
N ILE A 225 5.35 -2.89 -20.76
CA ILE A 225 4.76 -2.13 -19.66
C ILE A 225 3.96 -0.98 -20.27
N GLU A 226 2.67 -0.89 -19.96
CA GLU A 226 1.85 0.21 -20.44
C GLU A 226 2.20 1.51 -19.73
N ASP A 227 2.02 2.66 -20.40
CA ASP A 227 2.26 3.96 -19.77
C ASP A 227 1.28 4.21 -18.62
N ASP A 228 0.04 3.77 -18.80
CA ASP A 228 -0.99 3.85 -17.77
C ASP A 228 -0.65 3.00 -16.53
N ALA A 229 0.08 1.89 -16.70
CA ALA A 229 0.60 1.09 -15.59
C ALA A 229 1.69 1.86 -14.80
N LEU A 230 2.55 2.63 -15.48
CA LEU A 230 3.55 3.50 -14.80
C LEU A 230 2.85 4.58 -13.99
N ILE A 231 1.84 5.22 -14.58
CA ILE A 231 1.02 6.25 -13.91
C ILE A 231 0.29 5.64 -12.71
N ALA A 232 -0.29 4.46 -12.89
CA ALA A 232 -0.96 3.73 -11.80
C ALA A 232 0.03 3.37 -10.67
N ALA A 233 1.23 2.87 -11.00
CA ALA A 233 2.25 2.52 -10.01
C ALA A 233 2.64 3.72 -9.13
N VAL A 234 2.84 4.88 -9.72
CA VAL A 234 3.17 6.11 -8.98
C VAL A 234 1.98 6.56 -8.13
N ASN A 235 0.79 6.69 -8.72
CA ASN A 235 -0.37 7.24 -8.02
C ASN A 235 -0.87 6.31 -6.90
N LEU A 236 -0.95 5.00 -7.17
CA LEU A 236 -1.40 4.03 -6.18
C LEU A 236 -0.37 3.86 -5.06
N SER A 237 0.93 3.80 -5.38
CA SER A 237 1.97 3.73 -4.34
C SER A 237 2.04 5.00 -3.50
N HIS A 238 1.95 6.18 -4.12
CA HIS A 238 1.94 7.45 -3.40
C HIS A 238 0.76 7.53 -2.42
N ARG A 239 -0.41 7.04 -2.85
CA ARG A 239 -1.65 7.09 -2.08
C ARG A 239 -1.74 6.00 -1.02
N TYR A 240 -1.34 4.77 -1.32
CA TYR A 240 -1.63 3.58 -0.49
C TYR A 240 -0.42 3.02 0.25
N ILE A 241 0.81 3.37 -0.13
CA ILE A 241 2.05 2.90 0.50
C ILE A 241 2.73 4.11 1.17
N THR A 242 2.38 4.36 2.44
CA THR A 242 2.82 5.55 3.19
C THR A 242 4.13 5.36 3.95
N ASN A 243 4.58 4.11 4.14
CA ASN A 243 5.80 3.76 4.88
C ASN A 243 7.05 3.65 4.00
N ARG A 244 6.94 3.95 2.71
CA ARG A 244 8.04 3.95 1.71
C ARG A 244 7.92 5.20 0.83
N PHE A 245 9.02 5.58 0.18
CA PHE A 245 9.12 6.81 -0.57
C PHE A 245 9.24 6.57 -2.08
N LEU A 246 8.79 7.54 -2.87
CA LEU A 246 8.99 7.58 -4.31
C LEU A 246 10.48 7.90 -4.63
N PRO A 247 11.02 7.42 -5.76
CA PRO A 247 10.38 6.59 -6.77
C PRO A 247 10.44 5.08 -6.46
N ASP A 248 11.18 4.65 -5.46
CA ASP A 248 11.53 3.25 -5.16
C ASP A 248 10.29 2.36 -5.03
N LYS A 249 9.29 2.78 -4.23
CA LYS A 249 8.05 2.02 -4.07
C LYS A 249 7.28 1.80 -5.38
N ALA A 250 7.33 2.75 -6.32
CA ALA A 250 6.68 2.61 -7.62
C ALA A 250 7.50 1.74 -8.57
N ILE A 251 8.83 1.81 -8.49
CA ILE A 251 9.74 0.93 -9.23
C ILE A 251 9.53 -0.52 -8.80
N ASP A 252 9.48 -0.79 -7.50
CA ASP A 252 9.25 -2.13 -6.97
C ASP A 252 7.90 -2.72 -7.44
N LEU A 253 6.84 -1.91 -7.53
CA LEU A 253 5.57 -2.37 -8.07
C LEU A 253 5.67 -2.80 -9.54
N ILE A 254 6.38 -2.02 -10.35
CA ILE A 254 6.61 -2.36 -11.76
C ILE A 254 7.45 -3.63 -11.89
N ASP A 255 8.49 -3.75 -11.07
CA ASP A 255 9.39 -4.92 -11.07
C ASP A 255 8.64 -6.20 -10.67
N GLU A 256 7.82 -6.15 -9.59
CA GLU A 256 7.01 -7.29 -9.16
C GLU A 256 5.93 -7.64 -10.20
N ALA A 257 5.26 -6.63 -10.80
CA ALA A 257 4.24 -6.87 -11.83
C ALA A 257 4.85 -7.51 -13.08
N ALA A 258 5.97 -6.98 -13.55
CA ALA A 258 6.67 -7.53 -14.72
C ALA A 258 7.22 -8.94 -14.44
N SER A 259 7.73 -9.19 -13.25
CA SER A 259 8.20 -10.52 -12.81
C SER A 259 7.07 -11.53 -12.75
N ARG A 260 5.90 -11.13 -12.17
CA ARG A 260 4.71 -11.96 -12.09
C ARG A 260 4.19 -12.30 -13.49
N LEU A 261 4.02 -11.29 -14.34
CA LEU A 261 3.55 -11.49 -15.72
C LEU A 261 4.46 -12.45 -16.50
N ARG A 262 5.77 -12.29 -16.37
CA ARG A 262 6.73 -13.22 -16.97
C ARG A 262 6.56 -14.65 -16.46
N LEU A 263 6.28 -14.84 -15.18
CA LEU A 263 6.00 -16.16 -14.61
C LEU A 263 4.72 -16.75 -15.21
N GLU A 264 3.66 -15.96 -15.30
CA GLU A 264 2.36 -16.34 -15.87
C GLU A 264 2.49 -16.73 -17.36
N MET A 265 3.25 -15.96 -18.14
CA MET A 265 3.54 -16.28 -19.55
C MET A 265 4.27 -17.62 -19.74
N ASN A 266 5.06 -18.04 -18.76
CA ASN A 266 5.81 -19.31 -18.81
C ASN A 266 5.07 -20.48 -18.15
N SER A 267 4.02 -20.22 -17.38
CA SER A 267 3.19 -21.23 -16.73
C SER A 267 1.95 -21.57 -17.56
N VAL A 268 1.33 -22.68 -17.24
CA VAL A 268 0.07 -23.10 -17.88
C VAL A 268 -1.04 -22.16 -17.40
N PRO A 269 -1.84 -21.56 -18.30
CA PRO A 269 -2.95 -20.68 -17.92
C PRO A 269 -3.97 -21.37 -16.99
N GLU A 270 -4.56 -20.62 -16.07
CA GLU A 270 -5.52 -21.09 -15.08
C GLU A 270 -6.67 -21.94 -15.69
N PRO A 271 -7.31 -21.56 -16.82
CA PRO A 271 -8.35 -22.37 -17.43
C PRO A 271 -7.90 -23.77 -17.85
N ILE A 272 -6.63 -23.90 -18.26
CA ILE A 272 -6.05 -25.20 -18.64
C ILE A 272 -5.69 -26.00 -17.40
N ASP A 273 -5.20 -25.35 -16.34
CA ASP A 273 -4.87 -26.02 -15.07
C ASP A 273 -6.11 -26.52 -14.37
N ASP A 274 -7.22 -25.78 -14.38
CA ASP A 274 -8.52 -26.20 -13.86
C ASP A 274 -9.04 -27.45 -14.60
N LEU A 275 -8.94 -27.46 -15.93
CA LEU A 275 -9.27 -28.64 -16.72
C LEU A 275 -8.39 -29.83 -16.37
N ASN A 276 -7.08 -29.63 -16.19
CA ASN A 276 -6.17 -30.69 -15.77
C ASN A 276 -6.54 -31.25 -14.41
N ASN A 277 -6.89 -30.41 -13.45
CA ASN A 277 -7.32 -30.81 -12.11
C ASN A 277 -8.66 -31.57 -12.16
N ARG A 278 -9.62 -31.10 -12.97
CA ARG A 278 -10.89 -31.77 -13.17
C ARG A 278 -10.73 -33.15 -13.84
N ILE A 279 -9.93 -33.21 -14.90
CA ILE A 279 -9.59 -34.47 -15.59
C ILE A 279 -8.98 -35.46 -14.61
N ARG A 280 -8.01 -35.04 -13.80
CA ARG A 280 -7.36 -35.87 -12.78
C ARG A 280 -8.38 -36.39 -11.73
N GLN A 281 -9.29 -35.53 -11.29
CA GLN A 281 -10.35 -35.92 -10.34
C GLN A 281 -11.25 -37.02 -10.93
N ILE A 282 -11.70 -36.84 -12.19
CA ILE A 282 -12.55 -37.80 -12.88
C ILE A 282 -11.80 -39.11 -13.16
N GLU A 283 -10.52 -39.06 -13.49
CA GLU A 283 -9.67 -40.26 -13.68
C GLU A 283 -9.57 -41.07 -12.39
N ILE A 284 -9.41 -40.40 -11.24
CA ILE A 284 -9.39 -41.08 -9.92
C ILE A 284 -10.76 -41.73 -9.63
N GLU A 285 -11.86 -41.00 -9.88
CA GLU A 285 -13.22 -41.51 -9.68
C GLU A 285 -13.51 -42.67 -10.60
N ARG A 286 -13.13 -42.61 -11.89
CA ARG A 286 -13.24 -43.72 -12.85
C ARG A 286 -12.53 -44.97 -12.37
N GLU A 287 -11.28 -44.85 -11.91
CA GLU A 287 -10.53 -46.03 -11.38
C GLU A 287 -11.19 -46.60 -10.11
N GLY A 288 -11.82 -45.78 -9.27
CA GLY A 288 -12.61 -46.21 -8.11
C GLY A 288 -13.84 -47.03 -8.54
N ILE A 289 -14.67 -46.49 -9.44
CA ILE A 289 -15.88 -47.11 -9.94
C ILE A 289 -15.62 -48.39 -10.75
N LYS A 290 -14.52 -48.42 -11.50
CA LYS A 290 -14.08 -49.61 -12.27
C LYS A 290 -13.83 -50.78 -11.36
N ARG A 291 -13.42 -50.60 -10.12
CA ARG A 291 -13.23 -51.66 -9.13
C ARG A 291 -14.58 -52.13 -8.52
N GLU A 292 -15.60 -51.27 -8.55
CA GLU A 292 -16.94 -51.58 -8.01
C GLU A 292 -17.89 -52.20 -9.05
N GLY A 293 -17.54 -52.21 -10.36
CA GLY A 293 -18.30 -52.91 -11.40
C GLY A 293 -19.56 -52.18 -11.90
N ALA A 294 -19.73 -50.86 -11.65
CA ALA A 294 -20.93 -50.12 -12.02
C ALA A 294 -20.82 -49.55 -13.46
N SER A 295 -21.25 -50.29 -14.47
CA SER A 295 -21.13 -50.02 -15.90
C SER A 295 -21.72 -48.70 -16.36
N ILE A 296 -22.96 -48.34 -15.96
CA ILE A 296 -23.69 -47.13 -16.44
C ILE A 296 -23.01 -45.81 -15.96
N LYS A 297 -22.42 -45.83 -14.75
CA LYS A 297 -21.67 -44.66 -14.26
C LYS A 297 -20.33 -44.51 -14.94
N LEU A 298 -19.72 -45.63 -15.32
CA LEU A 298 -18.43 -45.63 -16.05
C LEU A 298 -18.58 -44.98 -17.40
N ASP A 299 -19.62 -45.33 -18.19
CA ASP A 299 -19.86 -44.78 -19.52
C ASP A 299 -20.07 -43.24 -19.48
N LYS A 300 -20.74 -42.71 -18.44
CA LYS A 300 -20.93 -41.30 -18.25
C LYS A 300 -19.60 -40.57 -17.94
N LEU A 301 -18.78 -41.11 -17.07
CA LEU A 301 -17.48 -40.55 -16.72
C LEU A 301 -16.51 -40.58 -17.90
N GLU A 302 -16.54 -41.65 -18.72
CA GLU A 302 -15.72 -41.74 -19.93
C GLU A 302 -16.14 -40.70 -20.99
N ALA A 303 -17.44 -40.44 -21.13
CA ALA A 303 -17.95 -39.38 -22.02
C ALA A 303 -17.51 -37.99 -21.53
N GLU A 304 -17.67 -37.68 -20.22
CA GLU A 304 -17.24 -36.43 -19.62
C GLU A 304 -15.71 -36.25 -19.75
N LEU A 305 -14.94 -37.29 -19.48
CA LEU A 305 -13.48 -37.27 -19.60
C LEU A 305 -13.02 -36.99 -21.02
N LYS A 306 -13.69 -37.58 -22.03
CA LYS A 306 -13.40 -37.35 -23.45
C LYS A 306 -13.70 -35.90 -23.85
N ASP A 307 -14.79 -35.33 -23.37
CA ASP A 307 -15.14 -33.93 -23.64
C ASP A 307 -14.15 -32.96 -23.02
N LEU A 308 -13.81 -33.15 -21.73
CA LEU A 308 -12.80 -32.32 -21.05
C LEU A 308 -11.42 -32.42 -21.67
N GLN A 309 -11.02 -33.63 -22.13
CA GLN A 309 -9.77 -33.82 -22.85
C GLN A 309 -9.77 -33.10 -24.21
N ALA A 310 -10.90 -33.07 -24.91
CA ALA A 310 -11.05 -32.33 -26.16
C ALA A 310 -10.92 -30.81 -25.91
N GLN A 311 -11.64 -30.29 -24.93
CA GLN A 311 -11.56 -28.88 -24.52
C GLN A 311 -10.14 -28.49 -24.10
N ARG A 312 -9.47 -29.31 -23.26
CA ARG A 312 -8.09 -29.08 -22.90
C ARG A 312 -7.15 -29.04 -24.11
N LYS A 313 -7.34 -29.96 -25.06
CA LYS A 313 -6.51 -29.99 -26.28
C LYS A 313 -6.68 -28.71 -27.11
N GLU A 314 -7.91 -28.27 -27.30
CA GLU A 314 -8.22 -27.01 -28.02
C GLU A 314 -7.54 -25.80 -27.37
N LEU A 315 -7.69 -25.66 -26.03
CA LEU A 315 -7.04 -24.57 -25.29
C LEU A 315 -5.52 -24.67 -25.31
N MET A 316 -4.95 -25.89 -25.22
CA MET A 316 -3.51 -26.10 -25.34
C MET A 316 -2.98 -25.73 -26.72
N ASP A 317 -3.68 -26.08 -27.79
CA ASP A 317 -3.29 -25.72 -29.16
C ASP A 317 -3.37 -24.21 -29.37
N ARG A 318 -4.39 -23.56 -28.82
CA ARG A 318 -4.53 -22.09 -28.83
C ARG A 318 -3.39 -21.43 -28.03
N TRP A 319 -3.14 -21.88 -26.79
CA TRP A 319 -2.07 -21.37 -25.95
C TRP A 319 -0.69 -21.53 -26.60
N ASN A 320 -0.40 -22.69 -27.21
CA ASN A 320 0.88 -22.91 -27.90
C ASN A 320 1.08 -21.96 -29.08
N LYS A 321 0.02 -21.64 -29.82
CA LYS A 321 0.07 -20.64 -30.90
C LYS A 321 0.33 -19.24 -30.37
N GLU A 322 -0.39 -18.81 -29.34
CA GLU A 322 -0.20 -17.51 -28.68
C GLU A 322 1.21 -17.38 -28.13
N LYS A 323 1.68 -18.39 -27.39
CA LYS A 323 3.03 -18.45 -26.85
C LYS A 323 4.11 -18.40 -27.93
N GLY A 324 3.88 -19.06 -29.08
CA GLY A 324 4.79 -19.01 -30.23
C GLY A 324 4.92 -17.57 -30.76
N ILE A 325 3.82 -16.87 -30.99
CA ILE A 325 3.82 -15.48 -31.47
C ILE A 325 4.55 -14.55 -30.48
N LEU A 326 4.28 -14.70 -29.18
CA LEU A 326 4.93 -13.90 -28.15
C LEU A 326 6.44 -14.18 -28.04
N SER A 327 6.85 -15.44 -28.16
CA SER A 327 8.27 -15.82 -28.17
C SER A 327 9.02 -15.24 -29.37
N ASP A 328 8.41 -15.28 -30.57
CA ASP A 328 8.97 -14.68 -31.78
C ASP A 328 9.10 -13.17 -31.65
N LEU A 329 8.11 -12.52 -31.05
CA LEU A 329 8.09 -11.09 -30.78
C LEU A 329 9.21 -10.68 -29.81
N GLN A 330 9.40 -11.42 -28.73
CA GLN A 330 10.50 -11.23 -27.78
C GLN A 330 11.87 -11.40 -28.46
N THR A 331 12.00 -12.43 -29.29
CA THR A 331 13.25 -12.68 -30.01
C THR A 331 13.59 -11.54 -30.99
N ALA A 332 12.59 -11.02 -31.70
CA ALA A 332 12.77 -9.89 -32.59
C ALA A 332 13.17 -8.59 -31.85
N ARG A 333 12.58 -8.33 -30.67
CA ARG A 333 12.96 -7.19 -29.82
C ARG A 333 14.40 -7.33 -29.30
N GLN A 334 14.77 -8.51 -28.82
CA GLN A 334 16.15 -8.76 -28.37
C GLN A 334 17.16 -8.53 -29.50
N GLN A 335 16.84 -8.95 -30.72
CA GLN A 335 17.71 -8.69 -31.87
C GLN A 335 17.89 -7.19 -32.13
N ILE A 336 16.87 -6.38 -31.97
CA ILE A 336 17.00 -4.92 -32.10
C ILE A 336 17.99 -4.35 -31.07
N GLU A 337 17.91 -4.79 -29.82
CA GLU A 337 18.82 -4.35 -28.76
C GLU A 337 20.25 -4.77 -29.04
N ASP A 338 20.45 -6.01 -29.44
CA ASP A 338 21.78 -6.52 -29.84
C ASP A 338 22.34 -5.70 -31.01
N TYR A 339 21.51 -5.34 -32.00
CA TYR A 339 21.90 -4.50 -33.13
C TYR A 339 22.17 -3.04 -32.69
N LYS A 340 21.44 -2.48 -31.72
CA LYS A 340 21.73 -1.15 -31.16
C LYS A 340 23.11 -1.12 -30.48
N ILE A 341 23.44 -2.17 -29.72
CA ILE A 341 24.74 -2.32 -29.05
C ILE A 341 25.86 -2.45 -30.09
N GLU A 342 25.65 -3.28 -31.13
CA GLU A 342 26.60 -3.45 -32.23
C GLU A 342 26.82 -2.15 -33.01
N ALA A 343 25.74 -1.39 -33.28
CA ALA A 343 25.81 -0.09 -33.95
C ALA A 343 26.59 0.92 -33.12
N ALA A 344 26.33 1.02 -31.79
CA ALA A 344 27.05 1.92 -30.89
C ALA A 344 28.55 1.54 -30.76
N SER A 345 28.88 0.25 -30.84
CA SER A 345 30.27 -0.19 -30.86
C SER A 345 30.98 0.16 -32.18
N ALA A 346 30.31 -0.03 -33.32
CA ALA A 346 30.83 0.35 -34.64
C ALA A 346 30.99 1.86 -34.78
N GLU A 347 30.07 2.69 -34.21
CA GLU A 347 30.14 4.12 -34.20
C GLU A 347 31.38 4.63 -33.43
N ARG A 348 31.66 4.01 -32.27
CA ARG A 348 32.91 4.32 -31.49
C ARG A 348 34.16 3.89 -32.22
N ALA A 349 34.10 2.84 -33.07
CA ALA A 349 35.21 2.41 -33.90
C ALA A 349 35.36 3.25 -35.19
N GLY A 350 34.43 4.16 -35.47
CA GLY A 350 34.45 4.99 -36.69
C GLY A 350 33.99 4.30 -37.97
N ASP A 351 33.38 3.09 -37.86
CA ASP A 351 32.85 2.35 -38.99
C ASP A 351 31.41 2.76 -39.30
N TYR A 352 31.24 3.90 -39.93
CA TYR A 352 29.94 4.42 -40.31
C TYR A 352 29.20 3.60 -41.37
N GLY A 353 29.94 2.82 -42.20
CA GLY A 353 29.34 1.93 -43.18
C GLY A 353 28.55 0.81 -42.47
N LYS A 354 29.15 0.19 -41.48
CA LYS A 354 28.54 -0.84 -40.66
C LYS A 354 27.38 -0.29 -39.83
N VAL A 355 27.50 0.93 -39.31
CA VAL A 355 26.41 1.62 -38.59
C VAL A 355 25.19 1.80 -39.49
N ALA A 356 25.39 2.23 -40.74
CA ALA A 356 24.32 2.42 -41.71
C ALA A 356 23.63 1.10 -42.07
N GLU A 357 24.41 0.02 -42.32
CA GLU A 357 23.87 -1.30 -42.58
C GLU A 357 22.99 -1.82 -41.42
N ILE A 358 23.47 -1.65 -40.18
CA ILE A 358 22.73 -2.09 -39.00
C ILE A 358 21.47 -1.27 -38.81
N ARG A 359 21.56 0.07 -38.83
CA ARG A 359 20.41 0.97 -38.55
C ARG A 359 19.33 0.87 -39.63
N TYR A 360 19.72 0.93 -40.91
CA TYR A 360 18.76 0.97 -42.04
C TYR A 360 18.42 -0.40 -42.60
N GLY A 361 19.26 -1.43 -42.38
CA GLY A 361 19.02 -2.78 -42.84
C GLY A 361 18.46 -3.67 -41.74
N LYS A 362 19.29 -4.07 -40.77
CA LYS A 362 18.93 -5.09 -39.77
C LYS A 362 17.86 -4.63 -38.80
N ILE A 363 17.96 -3.41 -38.23
CA ILE A 363 16.96 -2.87 -37.30
C ILE A 363 15.63 -2.66 -38.02
N ALA A 364 15.62 -2.09 -39.23
CA ALA A 364 14.40 -1.88 -39.99
C ALA A 364 13.67 -3.20 -40.34
N ALA A 365 14.42 -4.24 -40.68
CA ALA A 365 13.85 -5.59 -40.95
C ALA A 365 13.25 -6.22 -39.68
N ALA A 366 13.95 -6.11 -38.53
CA ALA A 366 13.44 -6.59 -37.24
C ALA A 366 12.22 -5.82 -36.79
N GLN A 367 12.19 -4.48 -36.99
CA GLN A 367 11.02 -3.64 -36.67
C GLN A 367 9.79 -4.06 -37.48
N LYS A 368 9.96 -4.27 -38.81
CA LYS A 368 8.89 -4.77 -39.67
C LYS A 368 8.34 -6.11 -39.18
N ARG A 369 9.21 -7.00 -38.73
CA ARG A 369 8.81 -8.30 -38.17
C ARG A 369 8.00 -8.12 -36.88
N ILE A 370 8.39 -7.18 -35.99
CA ILE A 370 7.63 -6.83 -34.78
C ILE A 370 6.24 -6.33 -35.16
N ASP A 371 6.13 -5.44 -36.15
CA ASP A 371 4.86 -4.88 -36.56
C ASP A 371 3.90 -5.95 -37.10
N GLU A 372 4.41 -6.90 -37.92
CA GLU A 372 3.66 -8.06 -38.41
C GLU A 372 3.16 -8.96 -37.26
N LEU A 373 4.04 -9.30 -36.32
CA LEU A 373 3.71 -10.15 -35.16
C LEU A 373 2.75 -9.45 -34.20
N SER A 374 2.92 -8.15 -33.95
CA SER A 374 2.03 -7.34 -33.11
C SER A 374 0.62 -7.27 -33.69
N THR A 375 0.51 -7.14 -35.03
CA THR A 375 -0.78 -7.18 -35.71
C THR A 375 -1.43 -8.54 -35.59
N ALA A 376 -0.66 -9.62 -35.69
CA ALA A 376 -1.14 -10.98 -35.51
C ALA A 376 -1.58 -11.24 -34.05
N ALA A 377 -0.86 -10.74 -33.06
CA ALA A 377 -1.23 -10.82 -31.66
C ALA A 377 -2.52 -10.04 -31.35
N ALA A 378 -2.65 -8.82 -31.86
CA ALA A 378 -3.85 -7.97 -31.69
C ALA A 378 -5.12 -8.54 -32.37
N ALA A 379 -4.98 -9.42 -33.35
CA ALA A 379 -6.10 -10.09 -34.00
C ALA A 379 -6.70 -11.25 -33.17
N ILE A 380 -6.06 -11.65 -32.08
CA ILE A 380 -6.53 -12.71 -31.18
C ILE A 380 -7.61 -12.10 -30.26
N SER A 381 -8.84 -12.57 -30.42
CA SER A 381 -9.93 -12.20 -29.51
C SER A 381 -9.80 -13.02 -28.22
N ASP A 382 -9.82 -12.36 -27.06
CA ASP A 382 -9.73 -12.97 -25.73
C ASP A 382 -8.44 -13.82 -25.55
N PRO A 383 -7.26 -13.18 -25.47
CA PRO A 383 -5.99 -13.89 -25.36
C PRO A 383 -5.87 -14.61 -24.01
N LEU A 384 -5.35 -15.86 -24.05
CA LEU A 384 -5.06 -16.64 -22.83
C LEU A 384 -3.82 -16.13 -22.07
N VAL A 385 -2.97 -15.36 -22.75
CA VAL A 385 -1.75 -14.78 -22.17
C VAL A 385 -1.68 -13.31 -22.54
N THR A 386 -1.57 -12.45 -21.54
CA THR A 386 -1.30 -11.03 -21.72
C THR A 386 0.21 -10.80 -21.83
N GLU A 387 0.63 -9.85 -22.69
CA GLU A 387 2.05 -9.49 -22.87
C GLU A 387 2.43 -8.22 -22.09
N ALA A 388 1.46 -7.43 -21.70
CA ALA A 388 1.68 -6.12 -21.13
C ALA A 388 1.24 -6.06 -19.67
N VAL A 389 2.06 -5.40 -18.84
CA VAL A 389 1.68 -5.00 -17.49
C VAL A 389 0.67 -3.87 -17.60
N THR A 390 -0.50 -4.07 -17.01
CA THR A 390 -1.65 -3.15 -17.03
C THR A 390 -1.80 -2.42 -15.68
N PRO A 391 -2.61 -1.36 -15.61
CA PRO A 391 -2.96 -0.73 -14.34
C PRO A 391 -3.61 -1.69 -13.33
N GLU A 392 -4.36 -2.69 -13.83
CA GLU A 392 -5.01 -3.71 -13.01
C GLU A 392 -3.99 -4.61 -12.31
N ASP A 393 -2.92 -5.01 -13.00
CA ASP A 393 -1.83 -5.81 -12.41
C ASP A 393 -1.15 -5.05 -11.27
N ILE A 394 -0.89 -3.76 -11.46
CA ILE A 394 -0.33 -2.89 -10.43
C ILE A 394 -1.30 -2.79 -9.24
N ALA A 395 -2.59 -2.61 -9.50
CA ALA A 395 -3.60 -2.51 -8.46
C ALA A 395 -3.70 -3.80 -7.63
N GLU A 396 -3.56 -4.98 -8.25
CA GLU A 396 -3.53 -6.27 -7.54
C GLU A 396 -2.34 -6.39 -6.60
N ILE A 397 -1.16 -5.94 -7.02
CA ILE A 397 0.04 -5.97 -6.17
C ILE A 397 -0.10 -5.00 -4.99
N VAL A 398 -0.58 -3.78 -5.25
CA VAL A 398 -0.86 -2.82 -4.17
C VAL A 398 -1.88 -3.40 -3.19
N ALA A 399 -2.93 -4.07 -3.68
CA ALA A 399 -3.90 -4.75 -2.83
C ALA A 399 -3.25 -5.83 -1.95
N LYS A 400 -2.35 -6.62 -2.51
CA LYS A 400 -1.61 -7.66 -1.79
C LYS A 400 -0.68 -7.07 -0.72
N TRP A 401 -0.01 -5.96 -0.99
CA TRP A 401 0.91 -5.32 -0.04
C TRP A 401 0.18 -4.60 1.09
N THR A 402 -0.94 -3.95 0.77
CA THR A 402 -1.68 -3.10 1.73
C THR A 402 -2.84 -3.82 2.39
N GLY A 403 -3.30 -4.95 1.84
CA GLY A 403 -4.52 -5.63 2.25
C GLY A 403 -5.80 -4.93 1.79
N ILE A 404 -5.70 -3.86 0.97
CA ILE A 404 -6.85 -3.10 0.47
C ILE A 404 -7.24 -3.62 -0.92
N PRO A 405 -8.51 -3.97 -1.19
CA PRO A 405 -8.95 -4.44 -2.51
C PRO A 405 -8.96 -3.32 -3.55
N VAL A 406 -7.81 -2.99 -4.13
CA VAL A 406 -7.63 -1.85 -5.05
C VAL A 406 -8.28 -2.09 -6.41
N LYS A 407 -8.51 -3.35 -6.79
CA LYS A 407 -9.17 -3.73 -8.06
C LYS A 407 -10.55 -3.07 -8.25
N LYS A 408 -11.30 -2.82 -7.16
CA LYS A 408 -12.57 -2.10 -7.18
C LYS A 408 -12.45 -0.57 -7.13
N MET A 409 -11.26 -0.02 -6.91
CA MET A 409 -11.03 1.42 -6.90
C MET A 409 -10.72 2.02 -8.29
N LEU A 410 -10.41 1.19 -9.27
CA LEU A 410 -10.23 1.61 -10.66
C LEU A 410 -11.57 1.80 -11.38
N GLU A 411 -12.63 1.12 -10.92
CA GLU A 411 -14.00 1.43 -11.37
C GLU A 411 -14.39 2.82 -10.84
N SER A 412 -14.83 3.68 -11.72
CA SER A 412 -15.18 5.08 -11.53
C SER A 412 -15.55 5.47 -10.08
N GLU A 413 -14.54 5.81 -9.29
CA GLU A 413 -14.67 6.22 -7.87
C GLU A 413 -15.73 7.32 -7.71
N LYS A 414 -15.90 8.14 -8.76
CA LYS A 414 -16.91 9.20 -8.82
C LYS A 414 -18.35 8.67 -8.76
N GLU A 415 -18.67 7.64 -9.53
CA GLU A 415 -20.03 7.08 -9.56
C GLU A 415 -20.37 6.34 -8.27
N LYS A 416 -19.38 5.64 -7.70
CA LYS A 416 -19.52 4.98 -6.40
C LYS A 416 -19.79 6.00 -5.29
N LEU A 417 -19.02 7.08 -5.23
CA LEU A 417 -19.19 8.14 -4.22
C LEU A 417 -20.52 8.90 -4.37
N LEU A 418 -21.04 9.04 -5.59
CA LEU A 418 -22.35 9.65 -5.81
C LEU A 418 -23.51 8.79 -5.28
N ARG A 419 -23.37 7.46 -5.25
CA ARG A 419 -24.37 6.51 -4.72
C ARG A 419 -24.08 6.06 -3.28
N MET A 420 -23.18 6.75 -2.58
CA MET A 420 -22.73 6.37 -1.24
C MET A 420 -23.88 6.26 -0.23
N GLU A 421 -24.82 7.18 -0.26
CA GLU A 421 -25.98 7.18 0.64
C GLU A 421 -26.84 5.93 0.45
N ASP A 422 -27.16 5.57 -0.79
CA ASP A 422 -27.95 4.38 -1.11
C ASP A 422 -27.24 3.09 -0.65
N GLU A 423 -25.93 3.03 -0.80
CA GLU A 423 -25.14 1.86 -0.36
C GLU A 423 -25.11 1.75 1.17
N LEU A 424 -24.97 2.86 1.89
CA LEU A 424 -24.99 2.86 3.35
C LEU A 424 -26.37 2.48 3.91
N HIS A 425 -27.47 2.91 3.23
CA HIS A 425 -28.83 2.54 3.61
C HIS A 425 -29.12 1.05 3.46
N LYS A 426 -28.38 0.30 2.65
CA LYS A 426 -28.53 -1.17 2.59
C LYS A 426 -28.21 -1.87 3.93
N ARG A 427 -27.41 -1.24 4.79
CA ARG A 427 -27.01 -1.78 6.10
C ARG A 427 -27.58 -0.98 7.27
N VAL A 428 -27.76 0.32 7.12
CA VAL A 428 -28.21 1.23 8.19
C VAL A 428 -29.58 1.77 7.84
N VAL A 429 -30.55 1.42 8.68
CA VAL A 429 -31.94 1.83 8.51
C VAL A 429 -32.16 3.17 9.20
N GLY A 430 -32.88 4.09 8.55
CA GLY A 430 -33.06 5.45 9.02
C GLY A 430 -31.74 6.21 9.03
N GLN A 431 -31.61 7.18 9.97
CA GLN A 431 -30.38 7.95 10.20
C GLN A 431 -29.91 8.77 8.99
N ASP A 432 -30.86 9.29 8.21
CA ASP A 432 -30.60 10.00 6.94
C ASP A 432 -29.62 11.16 7.11
N ASP A 433 -29.78 11.94 8.19
CA ASP A 433 -28.90 13.08 8.46
C ASP A 433 -27.46 12.62 8.78
N ALA A 434 -27.33 11.51 9.50
CA ALA A 434 -26.00 10.93 9.80
C ALA A 434 -25.31 10.42 8.55
N ILE A 435 -26.04 9.69 7.71
CA ILE A 435 -25.53 9.14 6.45
C ILE A 435 -25.13 10.27 5.50
N ARG A 436 -25.97 11.29 5.37
CA ARG A 436 -25.72 12.47 4.52
C ARG A 436 -24.47 13.24 4.99
N ALA A 437 -24.37 13.56 6.28
CA ALA A 437 -23.24 14.30 6.83
C ALA A 437 -21.91 13.58 6.61
N VAL A 438 -21.88 12.25 6.83
CA VAL A 438 -20.68 11.43 6.60
C VAL A 438 -20.36 11.38 5.11
N SER A 439 -21.36 11.18 4.25
CA SER A 439 -21.18 11.11 2.79
C SER A 439 -20.64 12.41 2.21
N ASP A 440 -21.14 13.55 2.66
CA ASP A 440 -20.67 14.86 2.22
C ASP A 440 -19.24 15.16 2.67
N ALA A 441 -18.87 14.77 3.88
CA ALA A 441 -17.49 14.93 4.35
C ALA A 441 -16.50 14.08 3.55
N VAL A 442 -16.87 12.83 3.26
CA VAL A 442 -16.04 11.95 2.41
C VAL A 442 -15.93 12.51 0.99
N ARG A 443 -17.05 12.98 0.40
CA ARG A 443 -17.04 13.62 -0.94
C ARG A 443 -16.14 14.85 -0.97
N ARG A 444 -16.22 15.75 0.05
CA ARG A 444 -15.34 16.94 0.16
C ARG A 444 -13.87 16.54 0.21
N SER A 445 -13.53 15.53 0.99
CA SER A 445 -12.16 15.05 1.10
C SER A 445 -11.65 14.48 -0.23
N ARG A 446 -12.46 13.65 -0.90
CA ARG A 446 -12.08 13.03 -2.18
C ARG A 446 -12.04 14.01 -3.35
N ALA A 447 -12.78 15.11 -3.27
CA ALA A 447 -12.73 16.20 -4.24
C ALA A 447 -11.52 17.14 -4.03
N GLY A 448 -10.66 16.91 -3.02
CA GLY A 448 -9.52 17.78 -2.71
C GLY A 448 -9.93 19.12 -2.08
N LEU A 449 -11.16 19.23 -1.54
CA LEU A 449 -11.71 20.45 -0.96
C LEU A 449 -11.53 20.52 0.58
N SER A 450 -10.99 19.47 1.18
CA SER A 450 -10.66 19.43 2.62
C SER A 450 -9.18 19.75 2.86
N ASN A 451 -8.83 20.04 4.12
CA ASN A 451 -7.46 20.29 4.50
C ASN A 451 -6.64 18.99 4.45
N GLU A 452 -5.64 18.94 3.56
CA GLU A 452 -4.76 17.78 3.36
C GLU A 452 -3.97 17.35 4.62
N LYS A 453 -3.92 18.20 5.65
CA LYS A 453 -3.21 17.90 6.91
C LYS A 453 -4.09 17.21 7.95
N ARG A 454 -5.38 16.99 7.68
CA ARG A 454 -6.34 16.40 8.63
C ARG A 454 -6.78 15.00 8.18
N PRO A 455 -7.38 14.21 9.08
CA PRO A 455 -8.10 12.98 8.67
C PRO A 455 -9.16 13.26 7.60
N ILE A 456 -9.56 12.22 6.86
CA ILE A 456 -10.63 12.31 5.83
C ILE A 456 -11.91 12.92 6.41
N GLY A 457 -12.22 12.59 7.66
CA GLY A 457 -13.32 13.15 8.42
C GLY A 457 -13.24 12.76 9.90
N SER A 458 -13.76 13.61 10.76
CA SER A 458 -13.85 13.42 12.20
C SER A 458 -15.28 13.64 12.66
N PHE A 459 -15.90 12.62 13.26
CA PHE A 459 -17.31 12.62 13.59
C PHE A 459 -17.53 12.26 15.05
N LEU A 460 -18.49 12.92 15.68
CA LEU A 460 -19.00 12.55 16.99
C LEU A 460 -20.46 12.11 16.87
N PHE A 461 -20.70 10.81 17.08
CA PHE A 461 -22.03 10.19 17.02
C PHE A 461 -22.66 10.15 18.39
N MET A 462 -23.70 10.94 18.59
CA MET A 462 -24.49 10.99 19.83
C MET A 462 -25.79 10.22 19.67
N GLY A 463 -26.29 9.64 20.74
CA GLY A 463 -27.58 8.94 20.74
C GLY A 463 -27.62 7.78 21.71
N THR A 464 -28.81 7.20 21.89
CA THR A 464 -29.01 6.04 22.76
C THR A 464 -28.28 4.78 22.24
N THR A 465 -28.22 3.75 23.06
CA THR A 465 -27.58 2.49 22.63
C THR A 465 -28.46 1.75 21.60
N GLY A 466 -27.84 1.10 20.63
CA GLY A 466 -28.55 0.24 19.65
C GLY A 466 -29.22 0.98 18.48
N VAL A 467 -28.94 2.27 18.27
CA VAL A 467 -29.51 3.08 17.17
C VAL A 467 -28.71 3.01 15.86
N GLY A 468 -27.60 2.26 15.81
CA GLY A 468 -26.86 2.05 14.58
C GLY A 468 -25.48 2.75 14.50
N LYS A 469 -25.01 3.46 15.54
CA LYS A 469 -23.71 4.18 15.53
C LYS A 469 -22.52 3.31 15.07
N THR A 470 -22.36 2.15 15.67
CA THR A 470 -21.28 1.21 15.30
C THR A 470 -21.53 0.54 13.94
N GLU A 471 -22.79 0.35 13.55
CA GLU A 471 -23.13 -0.25 12.25
C GLU A 471 -22.81 0.70 11.11
N LEU A 472 -23.07 2.01 11.28
CA LEU A 472 -22.65 3.02 10.29
C LEU A 472 -21.12 3.05 10.11
N ALA A 473 -20.36 2.94 11.21
CA ALA A 473 -18.90 2.87 11.14
C ALA A 473 -18.41 1.64 10.36
N LYS A 474 -19.07 0.47 10.56
CA LYS A 474 -18.78 -0.75 9.79
C LYS A 474 -19.17 -0.63 8.33
N ALA A 475 -20.37 -0.12 8.06
CA ALA A 475 -20.85 0.12 6.70
C ALA A 475 -19.92 1.06 5.93
N LEU A 476 -19.40 2.09 6.61
CA LEU A 476 -18.44 3.02 6.05
C LEU A 476 -17.09 2.36 5.74
N ALA A 477 -16.58 1.52 6.64
CA ALA A 477 -15.36 0.76 6.41
C ALA A 477 -15.51 -0.20 5.21
N GLU A 478 -16.62 -0.93 5.14
CA GLU A 478 -16.94 -1.80 4.01
C GLU A 478 -17.06 -1.03 2.69
N PHE A 479 -17.76 0.10 2.70
CA PHE A 479 -17.96 0.91 1.51
C PHE A 479 -16.65 1.50 0.98
N LEU A 480 -15.83 2.11 1.86
CA LEU A 480 -14.61 2.81 1.46
C LEU A 480 -13.43 1.88 1.22
N PHE A 481 -13.31 0.83 2.03
CA PHE A 481 -12.16 -0.07 2.06
C PHE A 481 -12.50 -1.50 1.65
N ASN A 482 -13.77 -1.76 1.25
CA ASN A 482 -14.34 -3.05 0.82
C ASN A 482 -14.17 -4.20 1.85
N ASP A 483 -13.91 -3.86 3.11
CA ASP A 483 -13.81 -4.83 4.22
C ASP A 483 -14.26 -4.17 5.51
N GLU A 484 -15.28 -4.74 6.17
CA GLU A 484 -15.75 -4.24 7.48
C GLU A 484 -14.69 -4.37 8.58
N ASN A 485 -13.68 -5.24 8.40
CA ASN A 485 -12.55 -5.40 9.32
C ASN A 485 -11.50 -4.28 9.19
N MET A 486 -11.62 -3.39 8.19
CA MET A 486 -10.82 -2.17 8.11
C MET A 486 -11.32 -1.09 9.08
N MET A 487 -11.92 -1.53 10.17
CA MET A 487 -12.30 -0.72 11.31
C MET A 487 -11.52 -1.16 12.56
N THR A 488 -10.87 -0.18 13.20
CA THR A 488 -10.25 -0.37 14.52
C THR A 488 -11.17 0.20 15.59
N ARG A 489 -11.69 -0.65 16.48
CA ARG A 489 -12.51 -0.22 17.61
C ARG A 489 -11.68 -0.18 18.88
N ILE A 490 -11.74 0.94 19.58
CA ILE A 490 -11.11 1.16 20.89
C ILE A 490 -12.19 1.63 21.86
N ASP A 491 -12.38 0.89 22.93
CA ASP A 491 -13.36 1.22 23.98
C ASP A 491 -12.70 2.19 24.97
N MET A 492 -13.22 3.41 25.06
CA MET A 492 -12.66 4.45 25.92
C MET A 492 -12.92 4.20 27.40
N SER A 493 -13.79 3.27 27.75
CA SER A 493 -13.97 2.83 29.13
C SER A 493 -12.73 2.14 29.74
N GLU A 494 -11.82 1.63 28.87
CA GLU A 494 -10.53 1.08 29.30
C GLU A 494 -9.47 2.18 29.57
N TYR A 495 -9.75 3.44 29.23
CA TYR A 495 -8.83 4.57 29.28
C TYR A 495 -9.29 5.67 30.25
N GLN A 496 -9.92 5.28 31.33
CA GLN A 496 -10.41 6.21 32.38
C GLN A 496 -9.29 6.76 33.27
N GLU A 497 -8.20 6.02 33.40
CA GLU A 497 -7.08 6.39 34.29
C GLU A 497 -5.89 6.93 33.48
N ARG A 498 -5.16 7.88 34.08
CA ARG A 498 -4.05 8.56 33.42
C ARG A 498 -2.98 7.59 32.91
N HIS A 499 -2.67 6.54 33.66
CA HIS A 499 -1.64 5.58 33.28
C HIS A 499 -2.06 4.70 32.07
N THR A 500 -3.36 4.53 31.81
CA THR A 500 -3.83 3.75 30.67
C THR A 500 -3.71 4.52 29.35
N VAL A 501 -3.66 5.88 29.40
CA VAL A 501 -3.50 6.71 28.19
C VAL A 501 -2.19 6.41 27.46
N SER A 502 -1.12 6.08 28.20
CA SER A 502 0.13 5.68 27.59
C SER A 502 0.03 4.42 26.73
N ARG A 503 -0.97 3.56 26.92
CA ARG A 503 -1.23 2.39 26.05
C ARG A 503 -1.71 2.79 24.66
N LEU A 504 -2.28 3.98 24.47
CA LEU A 504 -2.69 4.46 23.13
C LEU A 504 -1.49 4.83 22.26
N VAL A 505 -0.48 5.47 22.85
CA VAL A 505 0.67 6.04 22.14
C VAL A 505 1.95 5.20 22.33
N GLY A 506 1.99 4.37 23.37
CA GLY A 506 3.13 3.57 23.80
C GLY A 506 3.67 4.02 25.17
N ALA A 507 4.30 3.11 25.91
CA ALA A 507 4.90 3.41 27.21
C ALA A 507 6.20 4.21 27.06
N PRO A 508 6.50 5.16 27.97
CA PRO A 508 7.77 5.89 27.99
C PRO A 508 8.98 4.95 28.20
N PRO A 509 10.18 5.37 27.78
CA PRO A 509 11.41 4.60 28.03
C PRO A 509 11.57 4.23 29.51
N GLY A 510 11.84 2.96 29.78
CA GLY A 510 12.05 2.44 31.14
C GLY A 510 10.78 1.93 31.85
N TYR A 511 9.60 2.02 31.25
CA TYR A 511 8.36 1.43 31.77
C TYR A 511 8.06 0.08 31.09
N VAL A 512 7.33 -0.78 31.83
CA VAL A 512 6.84 -2.07 31.29
C VAL A 512 5.94 -1.83 30.08
N GLY A 513 6.19 -2.55 28.97
CA GLY A 513 5.45 -2.38 27.70
C GLY A 513 6.06 -1.37 26.72
N TYR A 514 7.28 -0.84 26.98
CA TYR A 514 7.97 0.06 26.03
C TYR A 514 8.20 -0.57 24.66
N ASP A 515 8.48 -1.88 24.62
CA ASP A 515 8.69 -2.61 23.36
C ASP A 515 7.40 -2.89 22.59
N GLU A 516 6.25 -2.86 23.29
CA GLU A 516 4.94 -3.05 22.72
C GLU A 516 4.44 -1.75 22.11
N GLY A 517 4.48 -1.26 21.05
CA GLY A 517 3.97 0.03 20.52
C GLY A 517 2.60 0.44 21.07
N GLY A 518 2.17 1.66 20.85
CA GLY A 518 0.85 2.12 21.28
C GLY A 518 -0.28 1.45 20.50
N GLN A 519 -1.37 1.12 21.17
CA GLN A 519 -2.51 0.41 20.56
C GLN A 519 -3.11 1.19 19.38
N LEU A 520 -3.28 2.50 19.52
CA LEU A 520 -3.80 3.37 18.45
C LEU A 520 -2.76 3.56 17.34
N THR A 521 -1.51 3.87 17.70
CA THR A 521 -0.45 4.12 16.73
C THR A 521 -0.08 2.88 15.93
N GLU A 522 0.00 1.70 16.56
CA GLU A 522 0.27 0.44 15.86
C GLU A 522 -0.90 0.00 14.98
N ALA A 523 -2.15 0.22 15.41
CA ALA A 523 -3.32 -0.10 14.60
C ALA A 523 -3.33 0.70 13.29
N VAL A 524 -3.08 2.01 13.36
CA VAL A 524 -3.04 2.88 12.18
C VAL A 524 -1.81 2.60 11.32
N ARG A 525 -0.66 2.32 11.93
CA ARG A 525 0.54 1.94 11.19
C ARG A 525 0.34 0.68 10.35
N ARG A 526 -0.40 -0.31 10.90
CA ARG A 526 -0.73 -1.56 10.18
C ARG A 526 -1.85 -1.39 9.17
N LYS A 527 -2.81 -0.49 9.45
CA LYS A 527 -3.97 -0.21 8.61
C LYS A 527 -4.12 1.31 8.42
N PRO A 528 -3.28 1.93 7.59
CA PRO A 528 -3.29 3.38 7.41
C PRO A 528 -4.58 3.90 6.75
N TYR A 529 -5.32 3.02 6.08
CA TYR A 529 -6.64 3.26 5.52
C TYR A 529 -7.67 2.49 6.35
N SER A 530 -8.24 3.14 7.35
CA SER A 530 -9.19 2.50 8.24
C SER A 530 -10.15 3.50 8.87
N VAL A 531 -11.27 2.98 9.37
CA VAL A 531 -12.16 3.70 10.26
C VAL A 531 -11.69 3.44 11.70
N ILE A 532 -11.43 4.49 12.45
CA ILE A 532 -11.09 4.42 13.86
C ILE A 532 -12.34 4.77 14.64
N LEU A 533 -12.86 3.80 15.39
CA LEU A 533 -14.00 3.97 16.25
C LEU A 533 -13.57 4.05 17.72
N LEU A 534 -13.69 5.22 18.31
CA LEU A 534 -13.49 5.46 19.74
C LEU A 534 -14.85 5.42 20.43
N ASP A 535 -15.15 4.31 21.08
CA ASP A 535 -16.46 4.08 21.69
C ASP A 535 -16.53 4.65 23.10
N GLU A 536 -17.67 5.29 23.46
CA GLU A 536 -17.94 5.90 24.77
C GLU A 536 -16.90 6.95 25.19
N ILE A 537 -16.64 7.93 24.29
CA ILE A 537 -15.59 8.95 24.46
C ILE A 537 -15.73 9.77 25.76
N GLU A 538 -16.95 9.94 26.29
CA GLU A 538 -17.22 10.63 27.55
C GLU A 538 -16.60 9.96 28.77
N LYS A 539 -16.22 8.70 28.67
CA LYS A 539 -15.57 7.93 29.75
C LYS A 539 -14.04 8.09 29.76
N ALA A 540 -13.47 8.65 28.70
CA ALA A 540 -12.04 8.79 28.55
C ALA A 540 -11.42 9.77 29.56
N HIS A 541 -10.20 9.48 30.03
CA HIS A 541 -9.42 10.45 30.81
C HIS A 541 -9.15 11.72 30.00
N PRO A 542 -9.13 12.91 30.61
CA PRO A 542 -8.89 14.19 29.92
C PRO A 542 -7.62 14.24 29.06
N ASP A 543 -6.57 13.47 29.38
CA ASP A 543 -5.33 13.40 28.62
C ASP A 543 -5.50 12.69 27.25
N VAL A 544 -6.53 11.85 27.08
CA VAL A 544 -6.88 11.26 25.79
C VAL A 544 -7.25 12.33 24.77
N PHE A 545 -8.01 13.35 25.20
CA PHE A 545 -8.37 14.47 24.32
C PHE A 545 -7.13 15.25 23.85
N ASN A 546 -6.11 15.41 24.68
CA ASN A 546 -4.86 16.06 24.30
C ASN A 546 -4.11 15.28 23.19
N VAL A 547 -4.11 13.95 23.27
CA VAL A 547 -3.54 13.07 22.24
C VAL A 547 -4.35 13.20 20.94
N LEU A 548 -5.67 13.18 21.03
CA LEU A 548 -6.54 13.27 19.85
C LEU A 548 -6.53 14.65 19.19
N LEU A 549 -6.29 15.74 19.93
CA LEU A 549 -6.13 17.07 19.35
C LEU A 549 -4.99 17.11 18.31
N GLN A 550 -3.86 16.42 18.58
CA GLN A 550 -2.77 16.35 17.63
C GLN A 550 -3.18 15.63 16.33
N VAL A 551 -3.99 14.57 16.46
CA VAL A 551 -4.54 13.85 15.29
C VAL A 551 -5.49 14.74 14.49
N LEU A 552 -6.40 15.47 15.18
CA LEU A 552 -7.41 16.31 14.54
C LEU A 552 -6.82 17.57 13.87
N ASP A 553 -5.73 18.12 14.40
CA ASP A 553 -5.10 19.33 13.86
C ASP A 553 -4.07 19.03 12.77
N ASP A 554 -3.16 18.08 13.04
CA ASP A 554 -2.01 17.79 12.19
C ASP A 554 -2.14 16.51 11.36
N GLY A 555 -3.17 15.69 11.62
CA GLY A 555 -3.36 14.38 10.96
C GLY A 555 -2.22 13.40 11.23
N ARG A 556 -1.49 13.58 12.33
CA ARG A 556 -0.36 12.73 12.70
C ARG A 556 -0.27 12.58 14.21
N LEU A 557 0.34 11.48 14.65
CA LEU A 557 0.62 11.21 16.04
C LEU A 557 2.00 10.59 16.19
N THR A 558 2.85 11.17 17.03
CA THR A 558 4.18 10.61 17.32
C THR A 558 4.10 9.64 18.48
N ASP A 559 4.57 8.41 18.27
CA ASP A 559 4.65 7.40 19.32
C ASP A 559 5.81 7.67 20.29
N ASN A 560 5.83 6.95 21.41
CA ASN A 560 6.90 7.10 22.42
C ASN A 560 8.27 6.60 21.95
N LYS A 561 8.37 5.97 20.78
CA LYS A 561 9.64 5.61 20.11
C LYS A 561 10.11 6.70 19.16
N GLY A 562 9.41 7.85 19.09
CA GLY A 562 9.72 8.95 18.17
C GLY A 562 9.24 8.74 16.73
N ARG A 563 8.47 7.68 16.45
CA ARG A 563 7.96 7.42 15.11
C ARG A 563 6.65 8.17 14.89
N THR A 564 6.57 8.91 13.81
CA THR A 564 5.35 9.62 13.42
C THR A 564 4.44 8.71 12.61
N VAL A 565 3.18 8.57 13.05
CA VAL A 565 2.14 7.78 12.38
C VAL A 565 1.17 8.74 11.70
N ASP A 566 0.88 8.49 10.42
CA ASP A 566 0.00 9.31 9.60
C ASP A 566 -1.47 8.85 9.70
N PHE A 567 -2.35 9.79 10.05
CA PHE A 567 -3.80 9.60 10.20
C PHE A 567 -4.61 10.24 9.07
N LYS A 568 -3.97 10.88 8.08
CA LYS A 568 -4.67 11.65 7.03
C LYS A 568 -5.62 10.80 6.20
N ASN A 569 -5.35 9.51 6.09
CA ASN A 569 -6.15 8.55 5.33
C ASN A 569 -7.16 7.79 6.21
N THR A 570 -7.33 8.20 7.46
CA THR A 570 -8.28 7.59 8.39
C THR A 570 -9.56 8.40 8.50
N ILE A 571 -10.64 7.74 8.93
CA ILE A 571 -11.86 8.40 9.39
C ILE A 571 -11.97 8.15 10.89
N LEU A 572 -12.05 9.22 11.65
CA LEU A 572 -12.18 9.16 13.10
C LEU A 572 -13.63 9.30 13.51
N ILE A 573 -14.19 8.26 14.10
CA ILE A 573 -15.56 8.24 14.63
C ILE A 573 -15.48 8.07 16.13
N MET A 574 -16.08 8.98 16.86
CA MET A 574 -16.26 8.91 18.30
C MET A 574 -17.73 8.67 18.61
N THR A 575 -18.06 7.80 19.55
CA THR A 575 -19.44 7.63 19.98
C THR A 575 -19.62 8.15 21.39
N SER A 576 -20.79 8.68 21.67
CA SER A 576 -21.19 9.08 23.01
C SER A 576 -22.64 8.70 23.30
N ASN A 577 -22.88 8.31 24.54
CA ASN A 577 -24.20 8.09 25.10
C ASN A 577 -24.62 9.23 26.02
N ALA A 578 -23.84 10.32 26.10
CA ALA A 578 -24.17 11.50 26.90
C ALA A 578 -25.50 12.10 26.46
N GLY A 579 -26.34 12.47 27.39
CA GLY A 579 -27.66 13.03 27.12
C GLY A 579 -28.72 12.01 26.68
N SER A 580 -28.50 10.70 26.83
CA SER A 580 -29.50 9.67 26.51
C SER A 580 -30.83 9.89 27.26
N ASP A 581 -30.78 10.34 28.51
CA ASP A 581 -31.98 10.66 29.30
C ASP A 581 -32.75 11.87 28.72
N ILE A 582 -32.02 12.84 28.19
CA ILE A 582 -32.60 14.01 27.50
C ILE A 582 -33.33 13.54 26.25
N ILE A 583 -32.65 12.73 25.42
CA ILE A 583 -33.23 12.17 24.20
C ILE A 583 -34.49 11.37 24.50
N GLN A 584 -34.48 10.52 25.53
CA GLN A 584 -35.61 9.70 25.92
C GLN A 584 -36.78 10.57 26.37
N SER A 585 -36.55 11.62 27.19
CA SER A 585 -37.56 12.54 27.64
C SER A 585 -38.21 13.36 26.52
N TYR A 586 -37.45 13.65 25.45
CA TYR A 586 -37.99 14.31 24.27
C TYR A 586 -38.81 13.36 23.40
N MET A 587 -38.40 12.11 23.27
CA MET A 587 -39.14 11.09 22.51
C MET A 587 -40.55 10.86 23.08
N GLU A 588 -40.69 10.88 24.39
CA GLU A 588 -41.99 10.76 25.06
C GLU A 588 -42.92 11.95 24.74
N ARG A 589 -42.36 13.10 24.36
CA ARG A 589 -43.11 14.32 24.03
C ARG A 589 -43.42 14.48 22.55
N LEU A 590 -42.85 13.61 21.68
CA LEU A 590 -43.08 13.71 20.24
C LEU A 590 -44.58 13.51 19.92
N PRO A 591 -45.18 14.38 19.08
CA PRO A 591 -46.55 14.24 18.67
C PRO A 591 -46.72 12.98 17.80
N LYS A 592 -47.84 12.29 17.95
CA LYS A 592 -48.21 11.13 17.16
C LYS A 592 -48.57 11.56 15.74
N ASP A 593 -48.26 10.72 14.76
CA ASP A 593 -48.62 10.98 13.38
C ASP A 593 -50.13 11.11 13.21
N SER A 594 -50.55 12.05 12.32
CA SER A 594 -51.92 12.32 12.00
C SER A 594 -52.28 11.78 10.63
N ALA A 595 -53.47 11.17 10.48
CA ALA A 595 -53.99 10.75 9.18
C ALA A 595 -54.41 11.90 8.26
N ASP A 596 -54.60 13.11 8.82
CA ASP A 596 -54.93 14.31 8.07
C ASP A 596 -53.66 14.94 7.46
N PRO A 597 -53.57 15.14 6.14
CA PRO A 597 -52.37 15.66 5.49
C PRO A 597 -51.93 17.04 5.97
N VAL A 598 -52.86 17.93 6.31
CA VAL A 598 -52.55 19.29 6.82
C VAL A 598 -51.97 19.21 8.22
N LYS A 599 -52.62 18.46 9.10
CA LYS A 599 -52.11 18.25 10.49
C LYS A 599 -50.78 17.44 10.48
N GLN A 600 -50.58 16.58 9.52
CA GLN A 600 -49.31 15.87 9.37
C GLN A 600 -48.14 16.81 9.08
N LEU A 601 -48.32 17.85 8.28
CA LEU A 601 -47.27 18.87 8.06
C LEU A 601 -46.97 19.67 9.34
N GLU A 602 -47.98 19.99 10.15
CA GLU A 602 -47.77 20.64 11.46
C GLU A 602 -47.02 19.72 12.41
N VAL A 603 -47.38 18.41 12.45
CA VAL A 603 -46.70 17.40 13.25
C VAL A 603 -45.23 17.24 12.83
N ILE A 604 -44.92 17.22 11.53
CA ILE A 604 -43.56 17.17 11.04
C ILE A 604 -42.75 18.41 11.45
N ALA A 605 -43.34 19.60 11.32
CA ALA A 605 -42.67 20.83 11.71
C ALA A 605 -42.40 20.88 13.24
N GLU A 606 -43.35 20.44 14.07
CA GLU A 606 -43.19 20.36 15.53
C GLU A 606 -42.17 19.30 15.94
N LYS A 607 -42.17 18.11 15.31
CA LYS A 607 -41.13 17.08 15.49
C LYS A 607 -39.74 17.65 15.22
N ARG A 608 -39.56 18.34 14.09
CA ARG A 608 -38.26 18.94 13.72
C ARG A 608 -37.82 19.98 14.74
N ARG A 609 -38.73 20.85 15.21
CA ARG A 609 -38.44 21.86 16.26
C ARG A 609 -37.99 21.21 17.58
N LEU A 610 -38.68 20.16 18.01
CA LEU A 610 -38.38 19.44 19.24
C LEU A 610 -37.03 18.71 19.13
N LEU A 611 -36.72 18.12 17.97
CA LEU A 611 -35.44 17.47 17.72
C LEU A 611 -34.27 18.46 17.76
N GLU A 612 -34.43 19.66 17.17
CA GLU A 612 -33.41 20.72 17.24
C GLU A 612 -33.18 21.21 18.67
N GLU A 613 -34.25 21.38 19.45
CA GLU A 613 -34.15 21.74 20.88
C GLU A 613 -33.44 20.64 21.68
N CYS A 614 -33.75 19.35 21.39
CA CYS A 614 -33.10 18.21 22.01
C CYS A 614 -31.61 18.22 21.69
N ARG A 615 -31.27 18.40 20.40
CA ARG A 615 -29.87 18.48 19.94
C ARG A 615 -29.07 19.53 20.69
N GLY A 616 -29.64 20.74 20.86
CA GLY A 616 -29.00 21.80 21.64
C GLY A 616 -28.68 21.38 23.08
N LYS A 617 -29.66 20.78 23.77
CA LYS A 617 -29.49 20.33 25.17
C LYS A 617 -28.50 19.17 25.30
N VAL A 618 -28.50 18.24 24.36
CA VAL A 618 -27.54 17.12 24.34
C VAL A 618 -26.11 17.62 24.10
N VAL A 619 -25.94 18.59 23.20
CA VAL A 619 -24.62 19.21 22.96
C VAL A 619 -24.16 19.99 24.21
N ASP A 620 -25.07 20.66 24.93
CA ASP A 620 -24.71 21.34 26.16
C ASP A 620 -24.35 20.37 27.30
N ALA A 621 -25.03 19.23 27.39
CA ALA A 621 -24.65 18.16 28.30
C ALA A 621 -23.25 17.57 27.96
N LEU A 622 -22.95 17.44 26.68
CA LEU A 622 -21.64 16.98 26.22
C LEU A 622 -20.51 17.95 26.58
N LYS A 623 -20.75 19.28 26.51
CA LYS A 623 -19.78 20.33 26.89
C LYS A 623 -19.36 20.24 28.36
N LEU A 624 -20.15 19.60 29.22
CA LEU A 624 -19.78 19.35 30.60
C LEU A 624 -18.73 18.24 30.76
N SER A 625 -18.70 17.29 29.83
CA SER A 625 -17.81 16.11 29.85
C SER A 625 -16.60 16.26 28.94
N VAL A 626 -16.74 17.01 27.85
CA VAL A 626 -15.72 17.13 26.78
C VAL A 626 -15.31 18.61 26.64
N ARG A 627 -14.01 18.89 26.55
CA ARG A 627 -13.48 20.25 26.43
C ARG A 627 -13.99 20.94 25.17
N PRO A 628 -14.40 22.24 25.25
CA PRO A 628 -14.91 22.99 24.10
C PRO A 628 -13.90 23.07 22.94
N GLU A 629 -12.59 23.17 23.22
CA GLU A 629 -11.54 23.21 22.22
C GLU A 629 -11.49 21.94 21.37
N PHE A 630 -11.77 20.79 21.98
CA PHE A 630 -11.83 19.51 21.29
C PHE A 630 -13.07 19.42 20.38
N LEU A 631 -14.23 19.84 20.88
CA LEU A 631 -15.46 19.83 20.09
C LEU A 631 -15.37 20.73 18.85
N ASN A 632 -14.66 21.87 18.95
CA ASN A 632 -14.45 22.78 17.82
C ASN A 632 -13.50 22.23 16.74
N ARG A 633 -12.82 21.11 16.98
CA ARG A 633 -11.94 20.45 16.00
C ARG A 633 -12.59 19.30 15.26
N ILE A 634 -13.75 18.86 15.75
CA ILE A 634 -14.57 17.82 15.13
C ILE A 634 -15.31 18.42 13.94
N ASP A 635 -15.28 17.76 12.80
CA ASP A 635 -15.92 18.26 11.58
C ASP A 635 -17.44 18.29 11.71
N GLU A 636 -18.05 17.22 12.28
CA GLU A 636 -19.50 17.14 12.44
C GLU A 636 -19.88 16.42 13.75
N ILE A 637 -20.85 17.00 14.47
CA ILE A 637 -21.50 16.38 15.63
C ILE A 637 -22.89 15.92 15.19
N ILE A 638 -23.10 14.62 15.18
CA ILE A 638 -24.27 13.98 14.58
C ILE A 638 -25.10 13.32 15.67
N MET A 639 -26.38 13.68 15.75
CA MET A 639 -27.33 13.03 16.64
C MET A 639 -28.08 11.93 15.91
N PHE A 640 -27.97 10.71 16.41
CA PHE A 640 -28.72 9.54 15.95
C PHE A 640 -30.12 9.56 16.54
N GLU A 641 -31.10 9.40 15.69
CA GLU A 641 -32.48 9.33 16.10
C GLU A 641 -32.83 7.96 16.69
N PRO A 642 -33.70 7.89 17.69
CA PRO A 642 -34.24 6.64 18.20
C PRO A 642 -35.03 5.91 17.10
N LEU A 643 -34.91 4.58 17.08
CA LEU A 643 -35.54 3.74 16.07
C LEU A 643 -37.04 3.59 16.33
N THR A 644 -37.83 3.68 15.26
CA THR A 644 -39.27 3.41 15.28
C THR A 644 -39.56 1.90 15.10
N LYS A 645 -40.81 1.46 15.31
CA LYS A 645 -41.21 0.07 15.00
C LYS A 645 -41.03 -0.26 13.52
N ALA A 646 -41.24 0.70 12.62
CA ALA A 646 -41.02 0.53 11.20
C ALA A 646 -39.54 0.24 10.89
N ASP A 647 -38.64 1.03 11.51
CA ASP A 647 -37.19 0.83 11.35
C ASP A 647 -36.75 -0.55 11.87
N ILE A 648 -37.33 -0.99 13.01
CA ILE A 648 -37.07 -2.32 13.56
C ILE A 648 -37.49 -3.44 12.61
N ARG A 649 -38.60 -3.27 11.91
CA ARG A 649 -39.06 -4.24 10.87
C ARG A 649 -38.08 -4.29 9.70
N GLU A 650 -37.58 -3.17 9.23
CA GLU A 650 -36.59 -3.11 8.16
C GLU A 650 -35.24 -3.75 8.60
N ILE A 651 -34.82 -3.48 9.85
CA ILE A 651 -33.62 -4.12 10.42
C ILE A 651 -33.81 -5.63 10.50
N LEU A 652 -35.00 -6.11 10.86
CA LEU A 652 -35.35 -7.52 10.88
C LEU A 652 -35.19 -8.12 9.46
N HIS A 653 -35.70 -7.45 8.43
CA HIS A 653 -35.55 -7.90 7.03
C HIS A 653 -34.11 -8.02 6.58
N ILE A 654 -33.25 -7.06 6.98
CA ILE A 654 -31.80 -7.15 6.72
C ILE A 654 -31.19 -8.39 7.37
N GLN A 655 -31.53 -8.65 8.64
CA GLN A 655 -31.00 -9.79 9.38
C GLN A 655 -31.53 -11.14 8.82
N MET A 656 -32.79 -11.18 8.39
CA MET A 656 -33.38 -12.35 7.73
C MET A 656 -32.67 -12.65 6.40
N ARG A 657 -32.38 -11.64 5.60
CA ARG A 657 -31.58 -11.79 4.36
C ARG A 657 -30.20 -12.35 4.62
N GLN A 658 -29.49 -11.81 5.61
CA GLN A 658 -28.17 -12.33 6.00
C GLN A 658 -28.23 -13.78 6.48
N LEU A 659 -29.31 -14.18 7.16
CA LEU A 659 -29.51 -15.57 7.58
C LEU A 659 -29.78 -16.48 6.39
N GLN A 660 -30.60 -16.04 5.43
CA GLN A 660 -30.84 -16.76 4.18
C GLN A 660 -29.56 -16.98 3.38
N GLU A 661 -28.72 -15.95 3.22
CA GLU A 661 -27.43 -16.04 2.52
C GLU A 661 -26.49 -17.07 3.16
N ARG A 662 -26.46 -17.14 4.49
CA ARG A 662 -25.66 -18.15 5.21
C ARG A 662 -26.16 -19.56 4.98
N LEU A 663 -27.47 -19.75 4.90
CA LEU A 663 -28.08 -21.06 4.72
C LEU A 663 -28.13 -21.49 3.26
N ALA A 664 -28.10 -20.56 2.32
CA ALA A 664 -28.04 -20.84 0.88
C ALA A 664 -26.82 -21.71 0.52
N GLY A 665 -25.66 -21.51 1.22
CA GLY A 665 -24.49 -22.38 1.09
C GLY A 665 -24.73 -23.84 1.49
N SER A 666 -25.80 -24.12 2.27
CA SER A 666 -26.22 -25.46 2.66
C SER A 666 -27.42 -25.99 1.84
N GLY A 667 -27.85 -25.22 0.81
CA GLY A 667 -29.00 -25.57 -0.05
C GLY A 667 -30.36 -25.40 0.64
N VAL A 668 -30.46 -24.66 1.75
CA VAL A 668 -31.73 -24.46 2.48
C VAL A 668 -32.26 -23.05 2.19
N THR A 669 -33.50 -22.96 1.73
CA THR A 669 -34.20 -21.69 1.50
C THR A 669 -35.19 -21.42 2.62
N LEU A 670 -35.23 -20.19 3.16
CA LEU A 670 -36.17 -19.80 4.20
C LEU A 670 -37.26 -18.88 3.57
N GLU A 671 -38.53 -19.18 3.92
CA GLU A 671 -39.66 -18.30 3.65
C GLU A 671 -40.28 -17.82 4.95
N PHE A 672 -40.42 -16.50 5.11
CA PHE A 672 -40.96 -15.91 6.33
C PHE A 672 -42.39 -15.42 6.10
N THR A 673 -43.25 -15.66 7.11
CA THR A 673 -44.64 -15.19 7.07
C THR A 673 -44.78 -13.80 7.70
N PRO A 674 -45.79 -13.00 7.31
CA PRO A 674 -46.07 -11.70 7.96
C PRO A 674 -46.36 -11.85 9.47
N ALA A 675 -46.96 -12.95 9.91
CA ALA A 675 -47.19 -13.22 11.32
C ALA A 675 -45.89 -13.41 12.12
N PHE A 676 -44.88 -14.03 11.50
CA PHE A 676 -43.56 -14.14 12.07
C PHE A 676 -42.86 -12.76 12.17
N GLU A 677 -42.96 -11.95 11.10
CA GLU A 677 -42.37 -10.61 11.11
C GLU A 677 -42.99 -9.70 12.18
N ASP A 678 -44.31 -9.72 12.31
CA ASP A 678 -45.02 -8.95 13.36
C ASP A 678 -44.60 -9.40 14.76
N TYR A 679 -44.55 -10.70 15.01
CA TYR A 679 -44.12 -11.28 16.28
C TYR A 679 -42.68 -10.87 16.62
N MET A 680 -41.75 -10.99 15.68
CA MET A 680 -40.34 -10.67 15.88
C MET A 680 -40.13 -9.17 16.06
N THR A 681 -40.89 -8.33 15.36
CA THR A 681 -40.85 -6.88 15.51
C THR A 681 -41.33 -6.48 16.90
N ASP A 682 -42.43 -7.03 17.41
CA ASP A 682 -42.96 -6.73 18.73
C ASP A 682 -42.03 -7.24 19.85
N ALA A 683 -41.50 -8.44 19.71
CA ALA A 683 -40.57 -9.03 20.67
C ALA A 683 -39.20 -8.35 20.69
N GLY A 684 -38.81 -7.77 19.55
CA GLY A 684 -37.51 -7.10 19.35
C GLY A 684 -37.53 -5.58 19.59
N TYR A 685 -38.69 -4.95 19.71
CA TYR A 685 -38.78 -3.52 19.89
C TYR A 685 -38.67 -3.11 21.36
N ASP A 686 -37.68 -2.30 21.68
CA ASP A 686 -37.52 -1.65 22.98
C ASP A 686 -37.01 -0.21 22.75
N PRO A 687 -37.78 0.82 23.10
CA PRO A 687 -37.41 2.20 22.89
C PRO A 687 -36.08 2.62 23.54
N SER A 688 -35.69 1.95 24.65
CA SER A 688 -34.48 2.27 25.41
C SER A 688 -33.24 1.58 24.88
N TYR A 689 -33.39 0.41 24.23
CA TYR A 689 -32.28 -0.42 23.76
C TYR A 689 -32.16 -0.54 22.25
N GLY A 690 -33.04 0.13 21.50
CA GLY A 690 -33.04 0.18 20.05
C GLY A 690 -33.11 -1.20 19.37
N ALA A 691 -32.26 -1.50 18.42
CA ALA A 691 -32.25 -2.76 17.68
C ALA A 691 -31.47 -3.92 18.38
N ARG A 692 -30.82 -3.68 19.55
CA ARG A 692 -30.08 -4.75 20.23
C ARG A 692 -30.94 -5.96 20.63
N PRO A 693 -32.21 -5.79 21.10
CA PRO A 693 -33.07 -6.93 21.41
C PRO A 693 -33.40 -7.78 20.21
N VAL A 694 -33.60 -7.21 19.00
CA VAL A 694 -33.93 -7.94 17.77
C VAL A 694 -32.93 -9.07 17.52
N LYS A 695 -31.64 -8.76 17.53
CA LYS A 695 -30.58 -9.75 17.29
C LYS A 695 -30.56 -10.86 18.33
N ARG A 696 -30.81 -10.51 19.60
CA ARG A 696 -30.87 -11.50 20.69
C ARG A 696 -32.09 -12.42 20.58
N VAL A 697 -33.25 -11.85 20.27
CA VAL A 697 -34.48 -12.63 20.08
C VAL A 697 -34.34 -13.55 18.88
N MET A 698 -33.85 -13.03 17.76
CA MET A 698 -33.59 -13.83 16.55
C MET A 698 -32.62 -14.99 16.81
N GLN A 699 -31.52 -14.74 17.52
CA GLN A 699 -30.55 -15.78 17.88
C GLN A 699 -31.19 -16.84 18.76
N ARG A 700 -31.93 -16.43 19.82
CA ARG A 700 -32.50 -17.34 20.81
C ARG A 700 -33.65 -18.16 20.24
N GLU A 701 -34.55 -17.54 19.49
CA GLU A 701 -35.83 -18.16 19.13
C GLU A 701 -35.80 -18.74 17.71
N LEU A 702 -35.09 -18.16 16.75
CA LEU A 702 -35.06 -18.68 15.38
C LEU A 702 -33.78 -19.48 15.10
N VAL A 703 -32.58 -18.85 15.30
CA VAL A 703 -31.32 -19.49 14.88
C VAL A 703 -31.05 -20.76 15.66
N ASN A 704 -31.32 -20.80 16.97
CA ASN A 704 -31.17 -22.01 17.77
C ASN A 704 -32.16 -23.10 17.35
N LEU A 705 -33.39 -22.72 16.96
CA LEU A 705 -34.42 -23.68 16.49
C LEU A 705 -34.00 -24.28 15.13
N LEU A 706 -33.52 -23.41 14.18
CA LEU A 706 -33.01 -23.86 12.88
C LEU A 706 -31.79 -24.76 13.05
N ALA A 707 -30.83 -24.37 13.90
CA ALA A 707 -29.63 -25.18 14.15
C ALA A 707 -29.99 -26.59 14.66
N LYS A 708 -30.96 -26.67 15.57
CA LYS A 708 -31.44 -27.97 16.06
C LYS A 708 -32.12 -28.79 14.95
N ALA A 709 -32.98 -28.13 14.15
CA ALA A 709 -33.71 -28.82 13.07
C ALA A 709 -32.81 -29.28 11.91
N VAL A 710 -31.68 -28.57 11.67
CA VAL A 710 -30.65 -29.02 10.72
C VAL A 710 -29.86 -30.21 11.28
N LEU A 711 -29.49 -30.17 12.56
CA LEU A 711 -28.68 -31.21 13.19
C LEU A 711 -29.47 -32.53 13.41
N ASP A 712 -30.77 -32.43 13.71
CA ASP A 712 -31.64 -33.62 13.89
C ASP A 712 -32.20 -34.18 12.56
N GLY A 713 -31.88 -33.53 11.44
CA GLY A 713 -32.27 -33.97 10.09
C GLY A 713 -33.73 -33.66 9.72
N THR A 714 -34.45 -32.87 10.53
CA THR A 714 -35.81 -32.39 10.22
C THR A 714 -35.79 -31.48 8.99
N ILE A 715 -34.77 -30.64 8.86
CA ILE A 715 -34.49 -29.84 7.66
C ILE A 715 -33.51 -30.60 6.78
N ARG A 716 -33.93 -30.96 5.55
CA ARG A 716 -33.13 -31.68 4.58
C ARG A 716 -32.37 -30.66 3.70
N LYS A 717 -31.24 -31.10 3.13
CA LYS A 717 -30.55 -30.32 2.09
C LYS A 717 -31.49 -30.12 0.90
N GLU A 718 -31.42 -28.96 0.27
CA GLU A 718 -32.23 -28.56 -0.89
C GLU A 718 -33.76 -28.50 -0.57
N SER A 719 -34.11 -28.09 0.65
CA SER A 719 -35.52 -27.90 1.05
C SER A 719 -35.84 -26.43 1.31
N THR A 720 -37.12 -26.05 1.08
CA THR A 720 -37.66 -24.76 1.47
C THR A 720 -38.37 -24.88 2.80
N VAL A 721 -37.94 -24.10 3.78
CA VAL A 721 -38.49 -24.11 5.15
C VAL A 721 -39.28 -22.84 5.36
N LYS A 722 -40.57 -22.99 5.63
CA LYS A 722 -41.45 -21.88 5.99
C LYS A 722 -41.39 -21.61 7.49
N VAL A 723 -41.06 -20.38 7.83
CA VAL A 723 -40.95 -19.88 9.22
C VAL A 723 -42.22 -19.09 9.54
N ASP A 724 -42.99 -19.55 10.48
CA ASP A 724 -44.27 -18.95 10.90
C ASP A 724 -44.30 -18.70 12.42
N SER A 725 -45.27 -17.93 12.88
CA SER A 725 -45.53 -17.70 14.31
C SER A 725 -46.94 -18.11 14.63
N ALA A 726 -47.10 -19.06 15.58
CA ALA A 726 -48.37 -19.51 16.09
C ALA A 726 -48.36 -19.54 17.61
N GLY A 727 -49.33 -18.86 18.25
CA GLY A 727 -49.48 -18.83 19.70
C GLY A 727 -48.26 -18.27 20.45
N GLY A 728 -47.54 -17.30 19.86
CA GLY A 728 -46.36 -16.68 20.47
C GLY A 728 -45.11 -17.57 20.47
N ARG A 729 -45.03 -18.55 19.54
CA ARG A 729 -43.85 -19.40 19.32
C ARG A 729 -43.57 -19.53 17.84
N ILE A 730 -42.29 -19.67 17.50
CA ILE A 730 -41.88 -19.90 16.12
C ILE A 730 -42.08 -21.36 15.75
N VAL A 731 -42.68 -21.59 14.60
CA VAL A 731 -42.97 -22.91 14.03
C VAL A 731 -42.32 -23.02 12.67
N LEU A 732 -41.58 -24.13 12.45
CA LEU A 732 -40.95 -24.44 11.16
C LEU A 732 -41.80 -25.48 10.45
N THR A 733 -42.15 -25.23 9.19
CA THR A 733 -42.85 -26.18 8.32
C THR A 733 -42.03 -26.34 7.03
N ASN A 734 -41.81 -27.62 6.66
CA ASN A 734 -41.14 -28.00 5.41
C ASN A 734 -42.15 -28.11 4.28
#